data_ef63e7091129586930bde10bec090398
#
_entry.id   ef63e7091129586930bde10bec090398
#
_cell.length_a   1.000
_cell.length_b   1.000
_cell.length_c   1.000
_cell.angle_alpha   90.00
_cell.angle_beta   90.00
_cell.angle_gamma   90.00
#
_symmetry.space_group_name_H-M   'P 1'
#
loop_
_entity.id
_entity.type
_entity.pdbx_description
1 polymer ?
#
loop_
_entity_poly.entity_id
_entity_poly.type
_entity_poly.pdbx_seq_one_letter_code
_entity_poly.pdbx_strand_id
1 'polypeptide(L)'
;MIAELGHFSLILALIAGLIQGFLPLAGTALGVRSWVNVARPAVFANAVFCTFAFCCLAWCFYTSDFSVMNVANNSNSMLPWFYRLSATWGSHEGSILFWTLLLALWGLAVAVCSRRLPQDVMARVIGVMGLISVGLTLFMLLTSDPFIRLFPAAHEGRDLNPLLQDPGMVFHPPLLYMGYVGMVVPFAFAVAALIGGRLDAAWARWTRPWTSAAWIFLTLGISLGSYWSYYELGWGGWWFWDPVENASFMPWLTATALLHSLAVTEKRGCFKIWTVLLALITFSLSLLGTFLVRSGVLTSVHAFATDPQRGLFILGLLVLVIGGSLLLFAWRAPKVGTGGAFELFSREAMLLVNNVLLVVAMLAVLLGTLYPLFIDALNAGKISVGPPYFDSVFGPIMVPVILLMGIGPLVRWKDAKISDIVKRTAWCFIAAVILGAATPLIKGWSTWLFVGLTLSWWVLFTFIESLRENIRNFKGNFFGKIFKLSRSWWGMMIAHLGVAVSIVGIGMVMTYSLERDVTMTPGHEVNVGSYDFKFEDVKRGIRGPNYIADEGVFKVTENGKEVATLTPQKRKYFSSQMPMTEAAISSSITGDVYVSMGDQTVDGAWVVRAYDKPFVTWIWWGTLIMSFGAFIAMLDKRYRTRRRVRSAQAE
;
A
#
# COMPACT_ATOMS: atom_id res chain seq x y z
N MET A 1 16.55 -30.32 -12.76
CA MET A 1 17.73 -29.45 -13.03
C MET A 1 17.44 -27.95 -12.79
N ILE A 2 16.39 -27.35 -13.33
CA ILE A 2 16.10 -25.90 -13.12
C ILE A 2 15.79 -25.59 -11.65
N ALA A 3 14.99 -26.42 -10.98
CA ALA A 3 14.70 -26.21 -9.55
C ALA A 3 15.95 -26.33 -8.67
N GLU A 4 16.85 -27.26 -8.95
CA GLU A 4 18.12 -27.42 -8.24
C GLU A 4 19.03 -26.19 -8.44
N LEU A 5 19.07 -25.63 -9.65
CA LEU A 5 19.77 -24.38 -9.93
C LEU A 5 19.17 -23.20 -9.16
N GLY A 6 17.83 -23.16 -9.06
CA GLY A 6 17.13 -22.17 -8.25
C GLY A 6 17.46 -22.26 -6.76
N HIS A 7 17.42 -23.49 -6.20
CA HIS A 7 17.81 -23.74 -4.81
C HIS A 7 19.27 -23.38 -4.55
N PHE A 8 20.18 -23.82 -5.44
CA PHE A 8 21.59 -23.47 -5.34
C PHE A 8 21.81 -21.94 -5.39
N SER A 9 21.05 -21.24 -6.23
CA SER A 9 21.12 -19.78 -6.29
C SER A 9 20.65 -19.11 -5.00
N LEU A 10 19.68 -19.67 -4.27
CA LEU A 10 19.28 -19.19 -2.94
C LEU A 10 20.43 -19.35 -1.93
N ILE A 11 21.16 -20.46 -1.97
CA ILE A 11 22.36 -20.65 -1.13
C ILE A 11 23.42 -19.59 -1.44
N LEU A 12 23.66 -19.30 -2.73
CA LEU A 12 24.58 -18.25 -3.14
C LEU A 12 24.07 -16.85 -2.74
N ALA A 13 22.75 -16.61 -2.78
CA ALA A 13 22.14 -15.39 -2.29
C ALA A 13 22.34 -15.21 -0.78
N LEU A 14 22.23 -16.29 -0.01
CA LEU A 14 22.54 -16.28 1.44
C LEU A 14 23.99 -15.88 1.69
N ILE A 15 24.96 -16.50 0.98
CA ILE A 15 26.39 -16.17 1.11
C ILE A 15 26.64 -14.71 0.74
N ALA A 16 26.06 -14.25 -0.39
CA ALA A 16 26.18 -12.85 -0.81
C ALA A 16 25.54 -11.89 0.21
N GLY A 17 24.39 -12.27 0.79
CA GLY A 17 23.72 -11.54 1.86
C GLY A 17 24.55 -11.44 3.14
N LEU A 18 25.22 -12.51 3.55
CA LEU A 18 26.14 -12.52 4.70
C LEU A 18 27.31 -11.57 4.45
N ILE A 19 27.94 -11.65 3.28
CA ILE A 19 29.01 -10.74 2.88
C ILE A 19 28.50 -9.29 2.87
N GLN A 20 27.34 -9.04 2.27
CA GLN A 20 26.69 -7.74 2.19
C GLN A 20 26.36 -7.16 3.57
N GLY A 21 25.90 -7.99 4.50
CA GLY A 21 25.51 -7.57 5.84
C GLY A 21 26.71 -7.29 6.74
N PHE A 22 27.59 -8.27 6.90
CA PHE A 22 28.64 -8.21 7.92
C PHE A 22 29.86 -7.38 7.52
N LEU A 23 30.43 -7.59 6.32
CA LEU A 23 31.68 -6.92 5.96
C LEU A 23 31.57 -5.40 5.89
N PRO A 24 30.57 -4.78 5.25
CA PRO A 24 30.47 -3.33 5.23
C PRO A 24 30.22 -2.71 6.61
N LEU A 25 29.42 -3.34 7.45
CA LEU A 25 29.16 -2.87 8.81
C LEU A 25 30.43 -2.95 9.67
N ALA A 26 31.13 -4.10 9.68
CA ALA A 26 32.39 -4.27 10.38
C ALA A 26 33.47 -3.33 9.82
N GLY A 27 33.56 -3.19 8.49
CA GLY A 27 34.48 -2.28 7.82
C GLY A 27 34.30 -0.83 8.24
N THR A 28 33.07 -0.36 8.37
CA THR A 28 32.77 1.01 8.87
C THR A 28 33.10 1.18 10.36
N ALA A 29 32.94 0.13 11.17
CA ALA A 29 33.25 0.14 12.60
C ALA A 29 34.75 0.11 12.87
N LEU A 30 35.48 -0.70 12.13
CA LEU A 30 36.94 -0.92 12.28
C LEU A 30 37.77 0.04 11.42
N GLY A 31 37.17 0.85 10.55
CA GLY A 31 37.91 1.73 9.64
C GLY A 31 38.56 1.01 8.45
N VAL A 32 38.20 -0.24 8.14
CA VAL A 32 38.81 -1.06 7.09
C VAL A 32 38.12 -0.78 5.74
N ARG A 33 38.73 0.09 4.94
CA ARG A 33 38.15 0.56 3.65
C ARG A 33 37.91 -0.56 2.64
N SER A 34 38.77 -1.59 2.59
CA SER A 34 38.55 -2.73 1.70
C SER A 34 37.21 -3.43 1.97
N TRP A 35 36.85 -3.60 3.23
CA TRP A 35 35.55 -4.19 3.62
C TRP A 35 34.37 -3.27 3.31
N VAL A 36 34.54 -1.96 3.49
CA VAL A 36 33.53 -0.97 3.10
C VAL A 36 33.24 -1.02 1.59
N ASN A 37 34.26 -1.19 0.78
CA ASN A 37 34.17 -1.25 -0.67
C ASN A 37 33.41 -2.49 -1.18
N VAL A 38 33.32 -3.57 -0.39
CA VAL A 38 32.58 -4.79 -0.73
C VAL A 38 31.07 -4.55 -0.81
N ALA A 39 30.53 -3.49 -0.18
CA ALA A 39 29.09 -3.23 -0.11
C ALA A 39 28.39 -3.27 -1.49
N ARG A 40 28.94 -2.58 -2.49
CA ARG A 40 28.34 -2.53 -3.84
C ARG A 40 28.42 -3.85 -4.60
N PRO A 41 29.57 -4.51 -4.75
CA PRO A 41 29.60 -5.80 -5.43
C PRO A 41 28.78 -6.87 -4.71
N ALA A 42 28.72 -6.87 -3.37
CA ALA A 42 27.91 -7.83 -2.61
C ALA A 42 26.41 -7.66 -2.85
N VAL A 43 25.86 -6.43 -2.82
CA VAL A 43 24.45 -6.20 -3.13
C VAL A 43 24.12 -6.52 -4.59
N PHE A 44 25.05 -6.29 -5.51
CA PHE A 44 24.87 -6.70 -6.90
C PHE A 44 24.79 -8.23 -7.02
N ALA A 45 25.70 -8.97 -6.38
CA ALA A 45 25.69 -10.44 -6.37
C ALA A 45 24.40 -10.98 -5.74
N ASN A 46 23.97 -10.43 -4.59
CA ASN A 46 22.71 -10.81 -3.94
C ASN A 46 21.51 -10.60 -4.88
N ALA A 47 21.43 -9.44 -5.54
CA ALA A 47 20.35 -9.15 -6.49
C ALA A 47 20.36 -10.11 -7.69
N VAL A 48 21.53 -10.46 -8.23
CA VAL A 48 21.67 -11.42 -9.34
C VAL A 48 21.20 -12.81 -8.91
N PHE A 49 21.64 -13.31 -7.75
CA PHE A 49 21.27 -14.64 -7.29
C PHE A 49 19.77 -14.73 -6.91
N CYS A 50 19.21 -13.71 -6.23
CA CYS A 50 17.77 -13.67 -5.96
C CYS A 50 16.96 -13.62 -7.26
N THR A 51 17.38 -12.83 -8.25
CA THR A 51 16.72 -12.76 -9.55
C THR A 51 16.78 -14.09 -10.27
N PHE A 52 17.93 -14.75 -10.30
CA PHE A 52 18.09 -16.03 -10.95
C PHE A 52 17.24 -17.12 -10.27
N ALA A 53 17.22 -17.18 -8.93
CA ALA A 53 16.35 -18.09 -8.19
C ALA A 53 14.87 -17.87 -8.54
N PHE A 54 14.41 -16.62 -8.56
CA PHE A 54 13.04 -16.27 -8.93
C PHE A 54 12.72 -16.67 -10.37
N CYS A 55 13.63 -16.40 -11.32
CA CYS A 55 13.45 -16.82 -12.72
C CYS A 55 13.39 -18.35 -12.87
N CYS A 56 14.17 -19.11 -12.09
CA CYS A 56 14.09 -20.57 -12.08
C CYS A 56 12.70 -21.06 -11.60
N LEU A 57 12.16 -20.47 -10.52
CA LEU A 57 10.82 -20.83 -10.05
C LEU A 57 9.75 -20.44 -11.06
N ALA A 58 9.82 -19.22 -11.61
CA ALA A 58 8.90 -18.75 -12.64
C ALA A 58 8.93 -19.65 -13.89
N TRP A 59 10.09 -20.14 -14.27
CA TRP A 59 10.24 -21.11 -15.36
C TRP A 59 9.58 -22.45 -15.03
N CYS A 60 9.74 -22.97 -13.80
CA CYS A 60 9.07 -24.20 -13.36
C CYS A 60 7.53 -24.06 -13.44
N PHE A 61 6.99 -22.91 -13.03
CA PHE A 61 5.56 -22.60 -13.19
C PHE A 61 5.14 -22.49 -14.66
N TYR A 62 5.90 -21.76 -15.47
CA TYR A 62 5.59 -21.58 -16.89
C TYR A 62 5.55 -22.90 -17.64
N THR A 63 6.50 -23.81 -17.36
CA THR A 63 6.61 -25.14 -18.00
C THR A 63 5.77 -26.22 -17.34
N SER A 64 5.02 -25.89 -16.27
CA SER A 64 4.20 -26.85 -15.50
C SER A 64 5.02 -28.02 -14.96
N ASP A 65 6.21 -27.75 -14.37
CA ASP A 65 7.06 -28.80 -13.77
C ASP A 65 6.46 -29.28 -12.44
N PHE A 66 5.47 -30.20 -12.53
CA PHE A 66 4.78 -30.74 -11.35
C PHE A 66 5.65 -31.68 -10.49
N SER A 67 6.91 -31.89 -10.83
CA SER A 67 7.88 -32.45 -9.91
C SER A 67 8.34 -31.48 -8.82
N VAL A 68 8.03 -30.17 -8.95
CA VAL A 68 8.23 -29.16 -7.92
C VAL A 68 6.93 -29.03 -7.11
N MET A 69 7.00 -29.28 -5.80
CA MET A 69 5.83 -29.30 -4.91
C MET A 69 5.03 -27.99 -4.97
N ASN A 70 5.72 -26.86 -5.03
CA ASN A 70 5.11 -25.54 -5.10
C ASN A 70 4.29 -25.37 -6.39
N VAL A 71 4.81 -25.82 -7.53
CA VAL A 71 4.10 -25.78 -8.83
C VAL A 71 2.90 -26.73 -8.82
N ALA A 72 3.08 -27.97 -8.33
CA ALA A 72 2.00 -28.96 -8.25
C ALA A 72 0.83 -28.52 -7.36
N ASN A 73 1.10 -27.74 -6.31
CA ASN A 73 0.05 -27.28 -5.40
C ASN A 73 -0.66 -25.99 -5.85
N ASN A 74 -0.08 -25.21 -6.78
CA ASN A 74 -0.56 -23.86 -7.10
C ASN A 74 -0.69 -23.58 -8.59
N SER A 75 -0.64 -24.58 -9.46
CA SER A 75 -0.77 -24.43 -10.90
C SER A 75 -1.42 -25.67 -11.54
N ASN A 76 -1.79 -25.55 -12.81
CA ASN A 76 -2.40 -26.60 -13.59
C ASN A 76 -2.03 -26.43 -15.07
N SER A 77 -2.02 -27.50 -15.86
CA SER A 77 -1.67 -27.46 -17.29
C SER A 77 -2.67 -26.66 -18.13
N MET A 78 -3.95 -26.61 -17.72
CA MET A 78 -5.01 -25.86 -18.40
C MET A 78 -5.04 -24.38 -18.00
N LEU A 79 -4.29 -23.99 -16.95
CA LEU A 79 -4.24 -22.60 -16.49
C LEU A 79 -3.59 -21.72 -17.57
N PRO A 80 -4.17 -20.57 -17.95
CA PRO A 80 -3.56 -19.62 -18.89
C PRO A 80 -2.13 -19.23 -18.49
N TRP A 81 -1.23 -19.11 -19.47
CA TRP A 81 0.21 -18.93 -19.21
C TRP A 81 0.55 -17.74 -18.29
N PHE A 82 -0.19 -16.63 -18.40
CA PHE A 82 0.03 -15.47 -17.56
C PHE A 82 -0.39 -15.72 -16.11
N TYR A 83 -1.41 -16.55 -15.84
CA TYR A 83 -1.75 -16.98 -14.49
C TYR A 83 -0.78 -18.03 -13.97
N ARG A 84 -0.26 -18.94 -14.82
CA ARG A 84 0.86 -19.81 -14.43
C ARG A 84 2.06 -18.99 -13.96
N LEU A 85 2.41 -17.93 -14.70
CA LEU A 85 3.52 -17.06 -14.32
C LEU A 85 3.23 -16.30 -13.02
N SER A 86 2.05 -15.71 -12.86
CA SER A 86 1.68 -14.98 -11.64
C SER A 86 1.48 -15.90 -10.43
N ALA A 87 1.15 -17.17 -10.62
CA ALA A 87 1.11 -18.16 -9.56
C ALA A 87 2.46 -18.32 -8.82
N THR A 88 3.57 -17.92 -9.45
CA THR A 88 4.89 -17.87 -8.81
C THR A 88 4.85 -17.06 -7.50
N TRP A 89 4.07 -15.99 -7.41
CA TRP A 89 3.89 -15.20 -6.18
C TRP A 89 2.54 -15.42 -5.50
N GLY A 90 1.71 -16.33 -6.01
CA GLY A 90 0.43 -16.70 -5.40
C GLY A 90 0.56 -17.69 -4.24
N SER A 91 1.70 -18.38 -4.12
CA SER A 91 1.98 -19.35 -3.07
C SER A 91 2.71 -18.72 -1.89
N HIS A 92 2.71 -19.41 -0.74
CA HIS A 92 3.46 -19.01 0.43
C HIS A 92 4.97 -18.89 0.14
N GLU A 93 5.58 -19.93 -0.45
CA GLU A 93 7.00 -20.02 -0.74
C GLU A 93 7.42 -19.05 -1.84
N GLY A 94 6.63 -18.97 -2.91
CA GLY A 94 6.94 -18.11 -4.05
C GLY A 94 6.78 -16.62 -3.71
N SER A 95 5.79 -16.26 -2.89
CA SER A 95 5.60 -14.87 -2.49
C SER A 95 6.71 -14.36 -1.57
N ILE A 96 7.32 -15.20 -0.71
CA ILE A 96 8.47 -14.78 0.11
C ILE A 96 9.75 -14.69 -0.72
N LEU A 97 9.91 -15.54 -1.73
CA LEU A 97 10.99 -15.40 -2.70
C LEU A 97 10.87 -14.09 -3.48
N PHE A 98 9.65 -13.74 -3.89
CA PHE A 98 9.38 -12.47 -4.54
C PHE A 98 9.66 -11.26 -3.60
N TRP A 99 9.25 -11.34 -2.33
CA TRP A 99 9.56 -10.34 -1.31
C TRP A 99 11.07 -10.14 -1.15
N THR A 100 11.84 -11.24 -1.09
CA THR A 100 13.31 -11.23 -0.96
C THR A 100 13.97 -10.67 -2.21
N LEU A 101 13.48 -11.01 -3.41
CA LEU A 101 13.93 -10.41 -4.67
C LEU A 101 13.74 -8.88 -4.65
N LEU A 102 12.56 -8.40 -4.25
CA LEU A 102 12.30 -6.96 -4.21
C LEU A 102 13.20 -6.25 -3.20
N LEU A 103 13.48 -6.87 -2.05
CA LEU A 103 14.47 -6.35 -1.09
C LEU A 103 15.86 -6.20 -1.72
N ALA A 104 16.32 -7.22 -2.44
CA ALA A 104 17.61 -7.18 -3.13
C ALA A 104 17.64 -6.11 -4.24
N LEU A 105 16.55 -5.95 -4.99
CA LEU A 105 16.40 -4.91 -6.01
C LEU A 105 16.36 -3.49 -5.42
N TRP A 106 15.70 -3.27 -4.28
CA TRP A 106 15.76 -2.00 -3.55
C TRP A 106 17.19 -1.71 -3.08
N GLY A 107 17.91 -2.71 -2.57
CA GLY A 107 19.32 -2.58 -2.20
C GLY A 107 20.19 -2.20 -3.39
N LEU A 108 20.01 -2.86 -4.52
CA LEU A 108 20.67 -2.54 -5.78
C LEU A 108 20.35 -1.12 -6.26
N ALA A 109 19.09 -0.72 -6.20
CA ALA A 109 18.67 0.63 -6.56
C ALA A 109 19.34 1.69 -5.68
N VAL A 110 19.43 1.46 -4.36
CA VAL A 110 20.19 2.34 -3.44
C VAL A 110 21.66 2.41 -3.85
N ALA A 111 22.32 1.29 -4.13
CA ALA A 111 23.72 1.26 -4.53
C ALA A 111 24.00 2.02 -5.84
N VAL A 112 23.08 1.94 -6.82
CA VAL A 112 23.23 2.57 -8.13
C VAL A 112 22.84 4.05 -8.09
N CYS A 113 21.71 4.38 -7.49
CA CYS A 113 21.16 5.75 -7.52
C CYS A 113 21.75 6.66 -6.44
N SER A 114 22.35 6.10 -5.38
CA SER A 114 22.91 6.87 -4.26
C SER A 114 24.44 7.07 -4.34
N ARG A 115 25.00 7.17 -5.53
CA ARG A 115 26.47 7.34 -5.73
C ARG A 115 27.06 8.59 -5.07
N ARG A 116 26.23 9.57 -4.70
CA ARG A 116 26.65 10.83 -4.07
C ARG A 116 26.65 10.78 -2.53
N LEU A 117 26.18 9.70 -1.94
CA LEU A 117 26.23 9.51 -0.50
C LEU A 117 27.68 9.30 -0.02
N PRO A 118 27.99 9.73 1.22
CA PRO A 118 29.22 9.30 1.88
C PRO A 118 29.30 7.77 1.87
N GLN A 119 30.48 7.26 1.55
CA GLN A 119 30.68 5.83 1.35
C GLN A 119 30.32 5.01 2.59
N ASP A 120 30.66 5.52 3.79
CA ASP A 120 30.33 4.86 5.06
C ASP A 120 28.81 4.79 5.31
N VAL A 121 28.09 5.86 4.96
CA VAL A 121 26.61 5.87 5.10
C VAL A 121 25.99 4.83 4.17
N MET A 122 26.41 4.82 2.90
CA MET A 122 25.92 3.87 1.92
C MET A 122 26.24 2.43 2.32
N ALA A 123 27.46 2.16 2.79
CA ALA A 123 27.87 0.84 3.24
C ALA A 123 27.05 0.34 4.42
N ARG A 124 26.72 1.21 5.38
CA ARG A 124 25.84 0.86 6.50
C ARG A 124 24.41 0.58 6.04
N VAL A 125 23.84 1.42 5.15
CA VAL A 125 22.48 1.20 4.61
C VAL A 125 22.40 -0.14 3.90
N ILE A 126 23.35 -0.42 2.98
CA ILE A 126 23.42 -1.69 2.24
C ILE A 126 23.65 -2.86 3.20
N GLY A 127 24.48 -2.70 4.21
CA GLY A 127 24.76 -3.71 5.21
C GLY A 127 23.52 -4.09 6.03
N VAL A 128 22.73 -3.10 6.49
CA VAL A 128 21.47 -3.36 7.20
C VAL A 128 20.48 -4.12 6.32
N MET A 129 20.33 -3.71 5.05
CA MET A 129 19.47 -4.42 4.10
C MET A 129 19.96 -5.85 3.85
N GLY A 130 21.28 -6.07 3.83
CA GLY A 130 21.89 -7.39 3.71
C GLY A 130 21.55 -8.31 4.88
N LEU A 131 21.57 -7.82 6.12
CA LEU A 131 21.18 -8.61 7.30
C LEU A 131 19.72 -9.04 7.25
N ILE A 132 18.81 -8.17 6.78
CA ILE A 132 17.41 -8.52 6.60
C ILE A 132 17.26 -9.58 5.49
N SER A 133 18.01 -9.44 4.38
CA SER A 133 18.03 -10.43 3.29
C SER A 133 18.50 -11.81 3.80
N VAL A 134 19.51 -11.85 4.66
CA VAL A 134 19.97 -13.09 5.32
C VAL A 134 18.83 -13.76 6.09
N GLY A 135 18.11 -13.00 6.92
CA GLY A 135 17.00 -13.55 7.72
C GLY A 135 15.91 -14.16 6.84
N LEU A 136 15.54 -13.51 5.75
CA LEU A 136 14.51 -14.00 4.82
C LEU A 136 14.99 -15.19 3.99
N THR A 137 16.25 -15.18 3.54
CA THR A 137 16.81 -16.30 2.78
C THR A 137 16.96 -17.55 3.66
N LEU A 138 17.37 -17.37 4.94
CA LEU A 138 17.36 -18.46 5.93
C LEU A 138 15.95 -18.99 6.19
N PHE A 139 14.96 -18.11 6.30
CA PHE A 139 13.57 -18.52 6.42
C PHE A 139 13.14 -19.44 5.26
N MET A 140 13.45 -19.04 4.02
CA MET A 140 13.14 -19.88 2.85
C MET A 140 13.88 -21.24 2.91
N LEU A 141 15.19 -21.23 3.10
CA LEU A 141 15.98 -22.47 3.06
C LEU A 141 15.65 -23.44 4.20
N LEU A 142 15.18 -22.94 5.36
CA LEU A 142 14.92 -23.79 6.54
C LEU A 142 13.46 -24.20 6.71
N THR A 143 12.50 -23.38 6.24
CA THR A 143 11.08 -23.61 6.54
C THR A 143 10.15 -23.50 5.32
N SER A 144 10.58 -22.84 4.25
CA SER A 144 9.68 -22.46 3.14
C SER A 144 10.41 -22.52 1.79
N ASP A 145 11.12 -23.64 1.54
CA ASP A 145 11.88 -23.81 0.30
C ASP A 145 10.94 -23.94 -0.91
N PRO A 146 11.00 -23.02 -1.89
CA PRO A 146 10.14 -23.04 -3.06
C PRO A 146 10.49 -24.13 -4.07
N PHE A 147 11.62 -24.85 -3.91
CA PHE A 147 12.17 -25.81 -4.85
C PHE A 147 12.07 -27.26 -4.40
N ILE A 148 11.31 -27.56 -3.33
CA ILE A 148 11.11 -28.94 -2.85
C ILE A 148 10.56 -29.83 -3.97
N ARG A 149 11.17 -31.02 -4.14
CA ARG A 149 10.75 -32.00 -5.14
C ARG A 149 9.72 -33.00 -4.59
N LEU A 150 8.82 -33.40 -5.47
CA LEU A 150 7.89 -34.52 -5.25
C LEU A 150 8.42 -35.80 -5.96
N PHE A 151 8.43 -36.92 -5.24
CA PHE A 151 8.74 -38.22 -5.77
C PHE A 151 7.67 -39.23 -5.33
N PRO A 152 6.89 -39.80 -6.25
CA PRO A 152 6.86 -39.54 -7.69
C PRO A 152 6.32 -38.14 -8.00
N ALA A 153 6.67 -37.57 -9.16
CA ALA A 153 6.10 -36.33 -9.64
C ALA A 153 4.58 -36.47 -9.82
N ALA A 154 3.82 -35.42 -9.51
CA ALA A 154 2.40 -35.40 -9.78
C ALA A 154 2.12 -35.42 -11.29
N HIS A 155 1.07 -36.13 -11.70
CA HIS A 155 0.64 -36.17 -13.11
C HIS A 155 0.05 -34.82 -13.55
N GLU A 156 -0.64 -34.13 -12.63
CA GLU A 156 -1.27 -32.83 -12.85
C GLU A 156 -1.23 -32.02 -11.57
N GLY A 157 -1.30 -30.69 -11.69
CA GLY A 157 -1.33 -29.77 -10.56
C GLY A 157 -2.75 -29.55 -10.04
N ARG A 158 -2.82 -29.08 -8.77
CA ARG A 158 -4.08 -28.80 -8.05
C ARG A 158 -4.83 -27.57 -8.54
N ASP A 159 -4.18 -26.76 -9.39
CA ASP A 159 -4.64 -25.46 -9.88
C ASP A 159 -4.40 -24.30 -8.90
N LEU A 160 -4.44 -23.10 -9.46
CA LEU A 160 -4.46 -21.86 -8.70
C LEU A 160 -5.88 -21.65 -8.15
N ASN A 161 -5.98 -21.11 -6.93
CA ASN A 161 -7.28 -20.74 -6.37
C ASN A 161 -8.06 -19.87 -7.38
N PRO A 162 -9.33 -20.18 -7.69
CA PRO A 162 -10.16 -19.43 -8.63
C PRO A 162 -10.16 -17.90 -8.38
N LEU A 163 -10.25 -17.45 -7.14
CA LEU A 163 -10.15 -16.02 -6.75
C LEU A 163 -8.84 -15.33 -7.21
N LEU A 164 -7.79 -16.13 -7.46
CA LEU A 164 -6.49 -15.63 -7.90
C LEU A 164 -6.32 -15.70 -9.43
N GLN A 165 -7.30 -16.27 -10.15
CA GLN A 165 -7.29 -16.37 -11.61
C GLN A 165 -7.89 -15.10 -12.25
N ASP A 166 -7.36 -13.94 -11.84
CA ASP A 166 -7.80 -12.61 -12.22
C ASP A 166 -6.60 -11.70 -12.54
N PRO A 167 -6.76 -10.70 -13.43
CA PRO A 167 -5.72 -9.69 -13.68
C PRO A 167 -5.21 -8.97 -12.43
N GLY A 168 -6.06 -8.80 -11.40
CA GLY A 168 -5.68 -8.27 -10.09
C GLY A 168 -4.51 -9.03 -9.48
N MET A 169 -4.49 -10.36 -9.60
CA MET A 169 -3.38 -11.20 -9.14
C MET A 169 -2.06 -10.92 -9.87
N VAL A 170 -2.12 -10.50 -11.13
CA VAL A 170 -0.91 -10.18 -11.91
C VAL A 170 -0.28 -8.89 -11.43
N PHE A 171 -1.08 -7.84 -11.11
CA PHE A 171 -0.59 -6.48 -10.89
C PHE A 171 -0.58 -6.03 -9.42
N HIS A 172 -1.59 -6.44 -8.61
CA HIS A 172 -1.71 -5.97 -7.23
C HIS A 172 -0.56 -6.41 -6.33
N PRO A 173 -0.18 -7.71 -6.23
CA PRO A 173 0.87 -8.13 -5.31
C PRO A 173 2.24 -7.52 -5.66
N PRO A 174 2.66 -7.40 -6.94
CA PRO A 174 3.88 -6.69 -7.29
C PRO A 174 3.90 -5.22 -6.85
N LEU A 175 2.82 -4.47 -7.06
CA LEU A 175 2.74 -3.07 -6.64
C LEU A 175 2.75 -2.95 -5.11
N LEU A 176 1.95 -3.76 -4.41
CA LEU A 176 1.88 -3.77 -2.96
C LEU A 176 3.25 -4.09 -2.34
N TYR A 177 3.90 -5.16 -2.80
CA TYR A 177 5.20 -5.58 -2.29
C TYR A 177 6.31 -4.57 -2.59
N MET A 178 6.30 -3.94 -3.77
CA MET A 178 7.24 -2.85 -4.05
C MET A 178 7.16 -1.74 -3.00
N GLY A 179 5.97 -1.36 -2.57
CA GLY A 179 5.79 -0.36 -1.52
C GLY A 179 6.13 -0.89 -0.13
N TYR A 180 5.60 -2.04 0.20
CA TYR A 180 5.70 -2.67 1.50
C TYR A 180 7.16 -3.02 1.87
N VAL A 181 7.87 -3.68 0.95
CA VAL A 181 9.30 -3.98 1.06
C VAL A 181 10.13 -2.70 0.99
N GLY A 182 9.73 -1.73 0.16
CA GLY A 182 10.46 -0.49 -0.04
C GLY A 182 10.63 0.35 1.24
N MET A 183 9.78 0.14 2.26
CA MET A 183 9.93 0.78 3.57
C MET A 183 11.20 0.32 4.33
N VAL A 184 11.86 -0.75 3.89
CA VAL A 184 13.19 -1.14 4.38
C VAL A 184 14.24 -0.06 4.13
N VAL A 185 14.11 0.74 3.06
CA VAL A 185 15.12 1.75 2.72
C VAL A 185 15.16 2.87 3.77
N PRO A 186 14.05 3.59 4.09
CA PRO A 186 14.08 4.56 5.19
C PRO A 186 14.45 3.95 6.53
N PHE A 187 14.06 2.70 6.83
CA PHE A 187 14.49 1.96 8.00
C PHE A 187 16.02 1.79 8.03
N ALA A 188 16.62 1.31 6.95
CA ALA A 188 18.06 1.12 6.85
C ALA A 188 18.84 2.44 6.96
N PHE A 189 18.31 3.53 6.39
CA PHE A 189 18.86 4.87 6.59
C PHE A 189 18.78 5.33 8.05
N ALA A 190 17.69 5.01 8.77
CA ALA A 190 17.52 5.34 10.19
C ALA A 190 18.52 4.55 11.05
N VAL A 191 18.64 3.24 10.86
CA VAL A 191 19.61 2.39 11.56
C VAL A 191 21.04 2.83 11.26
N ALA A 192 21.38 3.10 10.00
CA ALA A 192 22.70 3.60 9.61
C ALA A 192 23.04 4.94 10.26
N ALA A 193 22.06 5.83 10.42
CA ALA A 193 22.23 7.11 11.10
C ALA A 193 22.46 6.94 12.62
N LEU A 194 21.72 6.03 13.25
CA LEU A 194 21.91 5.69 14.67
C LEU A 194 23.32 5.09 14.91
N ILE A 195 23.76 4.15 14.08
CA ILE A 195 25.10 3.56 14.17
C ILE A 195 26.19 4.64 13.97
N GLY A 196 26.00 5.50 12.97
CA GLY A 196 26.97 6.53 12.59
C GLY A 196 26.95 7.80 13.44
N GLY A 197 25.92 8.00 14.27
CA GLY A 197 25.75 9.20 15.10
C GLY A 197 25.48 10.47 14.30
N ARG A 198 25.09 10.39 13.01
CA ARG A 198 24.86 11.55 12.14
C ARG A 198 23.41 11.60 11.68
N LEU A 199 22.70 12.59 12.18
CA LEU A 199 21.32 12.90 11.84
C LEU A 199 21.19 14.39 11.52
N ASP A 200 21.40 14.73 10.27
CA ASP A 200 21.36 16.11 9.78
C ASP A 200 20.30 16.30 8.68
N ALA A 201 20.15 17.53 8.20
CA ALA A 201 19.22 17.84 7.10
C ALA A 201 19.59 17.11 5.79
N ALA A 202 20.84 16.71 5.61
CA ALA A 202 21.28 15.95 4.44
C ALA A 202 20.74 14.51 4.49
N TRP A 203 20.76 13.86 5.66
CA TRP A 203 20.17 12.55 5.87
C TRP A 203 18.69 12.54 5.50
N ALA A 204 17.90 13.50 5.99
CA ALA A 204 16.47 13.61 5.65
C ALA A 204 16.24 13.81 4.14
N ARG A 205 17.11 14.60 3.49
CA ARG A 205 17.06 14.81 2.03
C ARG A 205 17.38 13.54 1.24
N TRP A 206 18.29 12.72 1.72
CA TRP A 206 18.64 11.45 1.05
C TRP A 206 17.55 10.41 1.22
N THR A 207 16.93 10.33 2.39
CA THR A 207 15.90 9.34 2.73
C THR A 207 14.57 9.62 2.03
N ARG A 208 14.20 10.89 1.90
CA ARG A 208 12.87 11.32 1.44
C ARG A 208 12.46 10.79 0.05
N PRO A 209 13.29 10.80 -1.01
CA PRO A 209 12.89 10.26 -2.31
C PRO A 209 12.57 8.77 -2.26
N TRP A 210 13.32 7.99 -1.48
CA TRP A 210 13.08 6.56 -1.29
C TRP A 210 11.78 6.28 -0.56
N THR A 211 11.53 7.04 0.52
CA THR A 211 10.26 6.96 1.25
C THR A 211 9.09 7.33 0.33
N SER A 212 9.23 8.37 -0.49
CA SER A 212 8.19 8.76 -1.46
C SER A 212 7.93 7.67 -2.50
N ALA A 213 8.98 7.04 -3.04
CA ALA A 213 8.85 5.95 -4.01
C ALA A 213 8.13 4.75 -3.40
N ALA A 214 8.53 4.30 -2.20
CA ALA A 214 7.88 3.22 -1.49
C ALA A 214 6.42 3.55 -1.15
N TRP A 215 6.13 4.77 -0.72
CA TRP A 215 4.77 5.24 -0.44
C TRP A 215 3.88 5.27 -1.68
N ILE A 216 4.40 5.67 -2.84
CA ILE A 216 3.66 5.64 -4.12
C ILE A 216 3.24 4.21 -4.46
N PHE A 217 4.18 3.27 -4.44
CA PHE A 217 3.88 1.86 -4.72
C PHE A 217 2.89 1.26 -3.72
N LEU A 218 3.04 1.60 -2.44
CA LEU A 218 2.10 1.13 -1.40
C LEU A 218 0.70 1.72 -1.60
N THR A 219 0.58 3.02 -1.96
CA THR A 219 -0.70 3.66 -2.28
C THR A 219 -1.37 2.99 -3.48
N LEU A 220 -0.62 2.76 -4.57
CA LEU A 220 -1.13 2.09 -5.76
C LEU A 220 -1.50 0.63 -5.47
N GLY A 221 -0.68 -0.07 -4.67
CA GLY A 221 -0.94 -1.45 -4.28
C GLY A 221 -2.23 -1.58 -3.46
N ILE A 222 -2.39 -0.78 -2.40
CA ILE A 222 -3.62 -0.75 -1.58
C ILE A 222 -4.84 -0.41 -2.45
N SER A 223 -4.73 0.62 -3.28
CA SER A 223 -5.80 1.05 -4.18
C SER A 223 -6.24 -0.04 -5.15
N LEU A 224 -5.28 -0.73 -5.78
CA LEU A 224 -5.58 -1.81 -6.72
C LEU A 224 -6.16 -3.03 -6.01
N GLY A 225 -5.72 -3.35 -4.78
CA GLY A 225 -6.31 -4.42 -3.97
C GLY A 225 -7.75 -4.12 -3.58
N SER A 226 -8.04 -2.87 -3.18
CA SER A 226 -9.40 -2.40 -2.92
C SER A 226 -10.29 -2.49 -4.16
N TYR A 227 -9.78 -2.12 -5.33
CA TYR A 227 -10.52 -2.25 -6.60
C TYR A 227 -10.73 -3.72 -6.97
N TRP A 228 -9.72 -4.57 -6.77
CA TRP A 228 -9.83 -6.01 -7.04
C TRP A 228 -10.88 -6.68 -6.16
N SER A 229 -10.89 -6.42 -4.86
CA SER A 229 -11.92 -6.94 -3.96
C SER A 229 -13.34 -6.47 -4.33
N TYR A 230 -13.47 -5.24 -4.84
CA TYR A 230 -14.75 -4.67 -5.26
C TYR A 230 -15.38 -5.43 -6.44
N TYR A 231 -14.61 -5.76 -7.47
CA TYR A 231 -15.19 -6.42 -8.64
C TYR A 231 -15.16 -7.95 -8.57
N GLU A 232 -14.20 -8.54 -7.84
CA GLU A 232 -13.97 -9.98 -7.83
C GLU A 232 -14.83 -10.72 -6.81
N LEU A 233 -15.01 -10.17 -5.60
CA LEU A 233 -15.67 -10.90 -4.52
C LEU A 233 -17.20 -10.99 -4.68
N GLY A 234 -17.81 -10.24 -5.59
CA GLY A 234 -19.26 -10.25 -5.83
C GLY A 234 -20.11 -9.60 -4.73
N TRP A 235 -19.46 -8.98 -3.72
CA TRP A 235 -20.15 -8.36 -2.58
C TRP A 235 -20.33 -6.85 -2.75
N GLY A 236 -19.79 -6.25 -3.81
CA GLY A 236 -19.85 -4.81 -4.08
C GLY A 236 -19.19 -3.91 -3.04
N GLY A 237 -18.43 -4.47 -2.11
CA GLY A 237 -17.66 -3.73 -1.13
C GLY A 237 -16.27 -3.36 -1.64
N TRP A 238 -15.76 -2.20 -1.25
CA TRP A 238 -14.46 -1.70 -1.68
C TRP A 238 -13.41 -1.73 -0.57
N TRP A 239 -13.80 -1.90 0.71
CA TRP A 239 -12.94 -2.01 1.89
C TRP A 239 -13.68 -2.71 3.02
N PHE A 240 -13.06 -3.73 3.61
CA PHE A 240 -13.72 -4.61 4.59
C PHE A 240 -13.10 -4.53 5.98
N TRP A 241 -12.05 -3.72 6.17
CA TRP A 241 -11.24 -3.73 7.38
C TRP A 241 -10.69 -5.13 7.72
N ASP A 242 -10.46 -5.93 6.68
CA ASP A 242 -9.82 -7.24 6.84
C ASP A 242 -8.44 -7.07 7.49
N PRO A 243 -8.01 -7.99 8.40
CA PRO A 243 -6.71 -7.88 9.05
C PRO A 243 -5.51 -7.75 8.09
N VAL A 244 -5.57 -8.31 6.90
CA VAL A 244 -4.51 -8.20 5.89
C VAL A 244 -4.56 -6.84 5.17
N GLU A 245 -5.75 -6.33 4.88
CA GLU A 245 -5.93 -4.95 4.41
C GLU A 245 -5.34 -3.97 5.42
N ASN A 246 -5.72 -4.11 6.70
CA ASN A 246 -5.21 -3.31 7.81
C ASN A 246 -3.69 -3.40 7.94
N ALA A 247 -3.11 -4.59 7.77
CA ALA A 247 -1.67 -4.81 7.82
C ALA A 247 -0.91 -4.01 6.75
N SER A 248 -1.51 -3.75 5.61
CA SER A 248 -0.95 -2.88 4.57
C SER A 248 -1.18 -1.39 4.82
N PHE A 249 -2.31 -1.05 5.44
CA PHE A 249 -2.72 0.32 5.70
C PHE A 249 -1.95 0.98 6.86
N MET A 250 -1.61 0.21 7.91
CA MET A 250 -0.82 0.71 9.04
C MET A 250 0.55 1.30 8.62
N PRO A 251 1.41 0.61 7.85
CA PRO A 251 2.65 1.20 7.38
C PRO A 251 2.43 2.36 6.41
N TRP A 252 1.30 2.44 5.67
CA TRP A 252 0.95 3.58 4.85
C TRP A 252 0.69 4.84 5.69
N LEU A 253 -0.04 4.73 6.82
CA LEU A 253 -0.29 5.83 7.76
C LEU A 253 1.01 6.35 8.37
N THR A 254 1.87 5.45 8.86
CA THR A 254 3.16 5.86 9.45
C THR A 254 4.15 6.38 8.41
N ALA A 255 4.14 5.86 7.18
CA ALA A 255 4.94 6.38 6.08
C ALA A 255 4.49 7.80 5.68
N THR A 256 3.18 8.09 5.75
CA THR A 256 2.64 9.44 5.53
C THR A 256 3.16 10.39 6.62
N ALA A 257 3.10 10.01 7.89
CA ALA A 257 3.69 10.76 8.99
C ALA A 257 5.21 10.95 8.79
N LEU A 258 5.92 9.91 8.38
CA LEU A 258 7.35 9.94 8.08
C LEU A 258 7.69 10.95 6.96
N LEU A 259 6.93 10.99 5.87
CA LEU A 259 7.13 11.96 4.78
C LEU A 259 7.00 13.40 5.27
N HIS A 260 6.02 13.68 6.14
CA HIS A 260 5.85 15.00 6.77
C HIS A 260 6.99 15.32 7.72
N SER A 261 7.39 14.36 8.56
CA SER A 261 8.50 14.53 9.51
C SER A 261 9.84 14.74 8.80
N LEU A 262 10.12 13.99 7.72
CA LEU A 262 11.30 14.18 6.85
C LEU A 262 11.34 15.59 6.24
N ALA A 263 10.18 16.15 5.86
CA ALA A 263 10.10 17.51 5.34
C ALA A 263 10.47 18.57 6.39
N VAL A 264 10.06 18.39 7.65
CA VAL A 264 10.44 19.27 8.76
C VAL A 264 11.92 19.12 9.09
N THR A 265 12.42 17.89 9.20
CA THR A 265 13.83 17.60 9.49
C THR A 265 14.76 18.18 8.41
N GLU A 266 14.39 18.06 7.13
CA GLU A 266 15.15 18.61 6.01
C GLU A 266 15.22 20.14 6.04
N LYS A 267 14.10 20.81 6.31
CA LYS A 267 13.99 22.27 6.19
C LYS A 267 14.38 23.02 7.47
N ARG A 268 14.11 22.42 8.62
CA ARG A 268 14.17 23.08 9.93
C ARG A 268 15.14 22.42 10.91
N GLY A 269 15.57 21.18 10.64
CA GLY A 269 16.40 20.43 11.58
C GLY A 269 15.67 19.98 12.86
N CYS A 270 14.34 20.16 12.90
CA CYS A 270 13.48 19.69 14.00
C CYS A 270 13.05 18.23 13.78
N PHE A 271 12.47 17.58 14.78
CA PHE A 271 11.88 16.22 14.75
C PHE A 271 12.85 15.08 14.47
N LYS A 272 14.16 15.27 14.61
CA LYS A 272 15.15 14.27 14.26
C LYS A 272 14.88 12.90 14.88
N ILE A 273 14.70 12.84 16.20
CA ILE A 273 14.44 11.62 16.96
C ILE A 273 13.10 11.00 16.53
N TRP A 274 12.07 11.83 16.38
CA TRP A 274 10.74 11.41 15.93
C TRP A 274 10.77 10.84 14.52
N THR A 275 11.50 11.46 13.60
CA THR A 275 11.66 11.00 12.22
C THR A 275 12.33 9.62 12.14
N VAL A 276 13.35 9.39 12.96
CA VAL A 276 14.01 8.08 13.06
C VAL A 276 13.05 7.04 13.61
N LEU A 277 12.33 7.36 14.69
CA LEU A 277 11.36 6.44 15.29
C LEU A 277 10.26 6.06 14.29
N LEU A 278 9.71 7.03 13.55
CA LEU A 278 8.73 6.76 12.49
C LEU A 278 9.29 5.85 11.39
N ALA A 279 10.54 6.04 10.98
CA ALA A 279 11.17 5.17 9.98
C ALA A 279 11.32 3.73 10.49
N LEU A 280 11.69 3.55 11.78
CA LEU A 280 11.77 2.24 12.40
C LEU A 280 10.38 1.59 12.50
N ILE A 281 9.37 2.30 13.00
CA ILE A 281 8.00 1.80 13.15
C ILE A 281 7.40 1.42 11.80
N THR A 282 7.58 2.23 10.76
CA THR A 282 6.99 1.99 9.44
C THR A 282 7.40 0.64 8.86
N PHE A 283 8.69 0.30 8.89
CA PHE A 283 9.15 -1.00 8.42
C PHE A 283 8.82 -2.13 9.39
N SER A 284 8.83 -1.86 10.69
CA SER A 284 8.39 -2.81 11.71
C SER A 284 6.95 -3.27 11.47
N LEU A 285 6.05 -2.36 11.08
CA LEU A 285 4.67 -2.68 10.71
C LEU A 285 4.59 -3.49 9.42
N SER A 286 5.47 -3.24 8.43
CA SER A 286 5.56 -4.09 7.23
C SER A 286 5.99 -5.52 7.59
N LEU A 287 6.97 -5.70 8.49
CA LEU A 287 7.37 -7.02 8.98
C LEU A 287 6.26 -7.69 9.81
N LEU A 288 5.59 -6.93 10.68
CA LEU A 288 4.45 -7.43 11.46
C LEU A 288 3.34 -7.94 10.54
N GLY A 289 2.98 -7.20 9.50
CA GLY A 289 2.00 -7.65 8.52
C GLY A 289 2.45 -8.91 7.78
N THR A 290 3.74 -9.00 7.43
CA THR A 290 4.31 -10.23 6.85
C THR A 290 4.16 -11.43 7.79
N PHE A 291 4.36 -11.23 9.11
CA PHE A 291 4.10 -12.25 10.13
C PHE A 291 2.62 -12.63 10.18
N LEU A 292 1.73 -11.65 10.28
CA LEU A 292 0.28 -11.88 10.40
C LEU A 292 -0.27 -12.72 9.23
N VAL A 293 0.11 -12.38 7.99
CA VAL A 293 -0.35 -13.10 6.79
C VAL A 293 0.20 -14.53 6.73
N ARG A 294 1.45 -14.76 7.19
CA ARG A 294 2.17 -16.02 6.97
C ARG A 294 2.14 -17.00 8.13
N SER A 295 1.82 -16.51 9.34
CA SER A 295 1.70 -17.39 10.52
C SER A 295 0.38 -18.17 10.54
N GLY A 296 -0.60 -17.75 9.72
CA GLY A 296 -1.95 -18.35 9.72
C GLY A 296 -2.73 -18.11 11.01
N VAL A 297 -2.29 -17.16 11.87
CA VAL A 297 -2.99 -16.82 13.11
C VAL A 297 -4.22 -15.96 12.90
N LEU A 298 -4.37 -15.36 11.72
CA LEU A 298 -5.51 -14.54 11.35
C LEU A 298 -6.53 -15.30 10.51
N THR A 299 -7.81 -15.07 10.77
CA THR A 299 -8.89 -15.48 9.87
C THR A 299 -9.05 -14.39 8.81
N SER A 300 -8.62 -14.66 7.59
CA SER A 300 -8.70 -13.76 6.43
C SER A 300 -8.73 -14.56 5.15
N VAL A 301 -9.40 -14.03 4.12
CA VAL A 301 -9.36 -14.61 2.75
C VAL A 301 -7.96 -14.55 2.14
N HIS A 302 -7.07 -13.71 2.68
CA HIS A 302 -5.69 -13.52 2.24
C HIS A 302 -4.67 -14.32 3.07
N ALA A 303 -5.08 -14.98 4.16
CA ALA A 303 -4.16 -15.71 5.03
C ALA A 303 -3.75 -17.04 4.42
N PHE A 304 -2.48 -17.41 4.61
CA PHE A 304 -1.99 -18.75 4.28
C PHE A 304 -2.37 -19.75 5.37
N ALA A 305 -2.29 -21.04 5.04
CA ALA A 305 -2.55 -22.10 6.00
C ALA A 305 -1.63 -21.99 7.24
N THR A 306 -2.18 -22.33 8.41
CA THR A 306 -1.45 -22.29 9.69
C THR A 306 -0.26 -23.24 9.69
N ASP A 307 0.93 -22.73 9.96
CA ASP A 307 2.17 -23.47 10.12
C ASP A 307 2.97 -22.91 11.30
N PRO A 308 2.98 -23.59 12.44
CA PRO A 308 3.65 -23.11 13.65
C PRO A 308 5.16 -22.89 13.50
N GLN A 309 5.85 -23.73 12.70
CA GLN A 309 7.29 -23.58 12.51
C GLN A 309 7.62 -22.30 11.72
N ARG A 310 6.87 -22.04 10.66
CA ARG A 310 6.98 -20.82 9.86
C ARG A 310 6.66 -19.59 10.72
N GLY A 311 5.57 -19.66 11.49
CA GLY A 311 5.18 -18.59 12.40
C GLY A 311 6.27 -18.25 13.42
N LEU A 312 6.84 -19.27 14.08
CA LEU A 312 7.88 -19.08 15.09
C LEU A 312 9.17 -18.48 14.51
N PHE A 313 9.59 -18.91 13.31
CA PHE A 313 10.79 -18.35 12.66
C PHE A 313 10.59 -16.86 12.34
N ILE A 314 9.45 -16.50 11.72
CA ILE A 314 9.18 -15.09 11.37
C ILE A 314 9.04 -14.25 12.64
N LEU A 315 8.43 -14.77 13.70
CA LEU A 315 8.34 -14.10 14.99
C LEU A 315 9.73 -13.82 15.57
N GLY A 316 10.63 -14.81 15.51
CA GLY A 316 12.04 -14.64 15.94
C GLY A 316 12.76 -13.55 15.12
N LEU A 317 12.58 -13.55 13.80
CA LEU A 317 13.13 -12.51 12.93
C LEU A 317 12.55 -11.13 13.26
N LEU A 318 11.25 -11.04 13.52
CA LEU A 318 10.55 -9.82 13.90
C LEU A 318 11.10 -9.27 15.23
N VAL A 319 11.24 -10.12 16.25
CA VAL A 319 11.82 -9.74 17.56
C VAL A 319 13.25 -9.23 17.38
N LEU A 320 14.07 -9.89 16.55
CA LEU A 320 15.45 -9.50 16.31
C LEU A 320 15.53 -8.13 15.59
N VAL A 321 14.75 -7.93 14.54
CA VAL A 321 14.81 -6.69 13.74
C VAL A 321 14.17 -5.53 14.50
N ILE A 322 12.96 -5.71 15.04
CA ILE A 322 12.26 -4.65 15.79
C ILE A 322 12.94 -4.40 17.13
N GLY A 323 13.16 -5.45 17.93
CA GLY A 323 13.81 -5.34 19.23
C GLY A 323 15.21 -4.77 19.12
N GLY A 324 16.03 -5.27 18.19
CA GLY A 324 17.37 -4.75 17.92
C GLY A 324 17.40 -3.29 17.48
N SER A 325 16.48 -2.88 16.60
CA SER A 325 16.39 -1.49 16.14
C SER A 325 15.92 -0.54 17.22
N LEU A 326 14.94 -0.96 18.07
CA LEU A 326 14.45 -0.16 19.19
C LEU A 326 15.48 -0.07 20.33
N LEU A 327 16.23 -1.14 20.62
CA LEU A 327 17.35 -1.09 21.55
C LEU A 327 18.44 -0.13 21.06
N LEU A 328 18.80 -0.21 19.78
CA LEU A 328 19.74 0.73 19.18
C LEU A 328 19.23 2.17 19.25
N PHE A 329 17.93 2.39 19.01
CA PHE A 329 17.29 3.67 19.15
C PHE A 329 17.37 4.19 20.59
N ALA A 330 16.98 3.40 21.59
CA ALA A 330 17.03 3.79 22.99
C ALA A 330 18.46 4.16 23.43
N TRP A 331 19.47 3.41 22.97
CA TRP A 331 20.87 3.67 23.28
C TRP A 331 21.45 4.91 22.60
N ARG A 332 21.09 5.14 21.32
CA ARG A 332 21.75 6.15 20.48
C ARG A 332 20.96 7.44 20.29
N ALA A 333 19.63 7.43 20.45
CA ALA A 333 18.80 8.60 20.24
C ALA A 333 19.18 9.82 21.11
N PRO A 334 19.58 9.66 22.40
CA PRO A 334 20.02 10.81 23.19
C PRO A 334 21.24 11.56 22.62
N LYS A 335 22.09 10.87 21.85
CA LYS A 335 23.28 11.46 21.21
C LYS A 335 22.98 12.24 19.93
N VAL A 336 21.77 12.09 19.38
CA VAL A 336 21.35 12.72 18.11
C VAL A 336 20.98 14.19 18.28
N GLY A 337 20.59 14.59 19.49
CA GLY A 337 20.13 15.95 19.83
C GLY A 337 18.65 16.19 19.49
N THR A 338 18.03 17.07 20.25
CA THR A 338 16.58 17.35 20.18
C THR A 338 16.15 18.16 18.95
N GLY A 339 17.07 18.86 18.29
CA GLY A 339 16.76 19.76 17.16
C GLY A 339 16.40 21.18 17.59
N GLY A 340 15.98 22.00 16.62
CA GLY A 340 15.63 23.42 16.86
C GLY A 340 14.28 23.60 17.56
N ALA A 341 14.13 24.72 18.29
CA ALA A 341 12.86 25.13 18.87
C ALA A 341 11.90 25.70 17.81
N PHE A 342 10.62 25.61 18.06
CA PHE A 342 9.54 26.20 17.25
C PHE A 342 8.39 26.64 18.15
N GLU A 343 7.63 27.63 17.67
CA GLU A 343 6.48 28.16 18.40
C GLU A 343 5.26 27.26 18.27
N LEU A 344 4.34 27.35 19.25
CA LEU A 344 3.11 26.55 19.27
C LEU A 344 2.24 26.78 18.02
N PHE A 345 2.21 28.02 17.52
CA PHE A 345 1.52 28.36 16.27
C PHE A 345 2.52 28.51 15.13
N SER A 346 2.92 27.37 14.58
CA SER A 346 3.87 27.27 13.47
C SER A 346 3.51 26.10 12.57
N ARG A 347 4.06 26.09 11.35
CA ARG A 347 3.89 24.93 10.46
C ARG A 347 4.48 23.67 11.08
N GLU A 348 5.56 23.80 11.83
CA GLU A 348 6.17 22.69 12.56
C GLU A 348 5.20 22.06 13.56
N ALA A 349 4.54 22.88 14.40
CA ALA A 349 3.57 22.38 15.37
C ALA A 349 2.37 21.70 14.69
N MET A 350 1.85 22.30 13.61
CA MET A 350 0.75 21.70 12.83
C MET A 350 1.13 20.35 12.25
N LEU A 351 2.36 20.21 11.72
CA LEU A 351 2.87 18.94 11.21
C LEU A 351 3.13 17.92 12.32
N LEU A 352 3.51 18.36 13.53
CA LEU A 352 3.64 17.48 14.68
C LEU A 352 2.28 16.91 15.09
N VAL A 353 1.26 17.77 15.23
CA VAL A 353 -0.10 17.32 15.55
C VAL A 353 -0.64 16.35 14.50
N ASN A 354 -0.45 16.70 13.21
CA ASN A 354 -0.81 15.80 12.11
C ASN A 354 -0.12 14.42 12.22
N ASN A 355 1.18 14.39 12.53
CA ASN A 355 1.92 13.15 12.68
C ASN A 355 1.44 12.33 13.88
N VAL A 356 1.14 13.00 15.00
CA VAL A 356 0.58 12.32 16.20
C VAL A 356 -0.78 11.73 15.87
N LEU A 357 -1.67 12.47 15.21
CA LEU A 357 -2.99 11.97 14.82
C LEU A 357 -2.89 10.77 13.86
N LEU A 358 -1.98 10.80 12.88
CA LEU A 358 -1.75 9.65 11.98
C LEU A 358 -1.22 8.42 12.73
N VAL A 359 -0.36 8.63 13.74
CA VAL A 359 0.11 7.52 14.60
C VAL A 359 -1.02 7.02 15.50
N VAL A 360 -1.87 7.88 16.03
CA VAL A 360 -3.06 7.46 16.81
C VAL A 360 -4.02 6.68 15.94
N ALA A 361 -4.28 7.12 14.70
CA ALA A 361 -5.09 6.38 13.74
C ALA A 361 -4.50 4.99 13.45
N MET A 362 -3.18 4.90 13.25
CA MET A 362 -2.48 3.63 13.07
C MET A 362 -2.61 2.73 14.31
N LEU A 363 -2.44 3.28 15.52
CA LEU A 363 -2.58 2.51 16.77
C LEU A 363 -4.02 2.01 16.97
N ALA A 364 -5.03 2.80 16.59
CA ALA A 364 -6.42 2.37 16.62
C ALA A 364 -6.67 1.19 15.68
N VAL A 365 -6.12 1.25 14.44
CA VAL A 365 -6.20 0.13 13.48
C VAL A 365 -5.44 -1.09 14.00
N LEU A 366 -4.24 -0.91 14.54
CA LEU A 366 -3.43 -1.98 15.13
C LEU A 366 -4.16 -2.68 16.28
N LEU A 367 -4.74 -1.89 17.20
CA LEU A 367 -5.50 -2.42 18.33
C LEU A 367 -6.68 -3.25 17.84
N GLY A 368 -7.52 -2.72 16.95
CA GLY A 368 -8.67 -3.46 16.41
C GLY A 368 -8.27 -4.74 15.67
N THR A 369 -7.13 -4.72 14.97
CA THR A 369 -6.63 -5.87 14.21
C THR A 369 -6.04 -6.96 15.11
N LEU A 370 -5.29 -6.60 16.15
CA LEU A 370 -4.62 -7.56 17.04
C LEU A 370 -5.47 -7.99 18.25
N TYR A 371 -6.49 -7.22 18.62
CA TYR A 371 -7.31 -7.49 19.80
C TYR A 371 -7.96 -8.88 19.77
N PRO A 372 -8.56 -9.36 18.66
CA PRO A 372 -9.08 -10.72 18.57
C PRO A 372 -8.01 -11.80 18.85
N LEU A 373 -6.80 -11.61 18.33
CA LEU A 373 -5.70 -12.54 18.54
C LEU A 373 -5.26 -12.60 19.99
N PHE A 374 -5.25 -11.44 20.65
CA PHE A 374 -4.85 -11.34 22.05
C PHE A 374 -5.85 -12.06 22.97
N ILE A 375 -7.15 -11.90 22.72
CA ILE A 375 -8.22 -12.58 23.46
C ILE A 375 -8.19 -14.09 23.24
N ASP A 376 -7.98 -14.54 21.98
CA ASP A 376 -7.84 -15.97 21.65
C ASP A 376 -6.60 -16.60 22.32
N ALA A 377 -5.46 -15.91 22.29
CA ALA A 377 -4.22 -16.35 22.93
C ALA A 377 -4.33 -16.47 24.47
N LEU A 378 -5.19 -15.65 25.09
CA LEU A 378 -5.50 -15.75 26.54
C LEU A 378 -6.57 -16.81 26.86
N ASN A 379 -7.09 -17.53 25.88
CA ASN A 379 -8.24 -18.44 26.01
C ASN A 379 -9.47 -17.77 26.64
N ALA A 380 -9.64 -16.45 26.43
CA ALA A 380 -10.75 -15.66 26.96
C ALA A 380 -11.99 -15.63 26.04
N GLY A 381 -11.99 -16.46 24.99
CA GLY A 381 -13.07 -16.58 24.01
C GLY A 381 -12.65 -16.14 22.60
N LYS A 382 -13.57 -16.26 21.64
CA LYS A 382 -13.39 -15.79 20.26
C LYS A 382 -14.25 -14.55 20.03
N ILE A 383 -13.63 -13.48 19.62
CA ILE A 383 -14.29 -12.23 19.28
C ILE A 383 -13.92 -11.82 17.85
N SER A 384 -14.77 -11.03 17.22
CA SER A 384 -14.50 -10.41 15.92
C SER A 384 -14.62 -8.89 16.07
N VAL A 385 -13.66 -8.18 15.50
CA VAL A 385 -13.67 -6.71 15.38
C VAL A 385 -13.86 -6.38 13.92
N GLY A 386 -14.96 -5.71 13.59
CA GLY A 386 -15.36 -5.41 12.21
C GLY A 386 -15.53 -3.91 11.95
N PRO A 387 -16.13 -3.56 10.78
CA PRO A 387 -16.33 -2.18 10.33
C PRO A 387 -16.92 -1.23 11.39
N PRO A 388 -17.91 -1.62 12.24
CA PRO A 388 -18.47 -0.70 13.23
C PRO A 388 -17.43 -0.09 14.19
N TYR A 389 -16.42 -0.87 14.59
CA TYR A 389 -15.31 -0.35 15.41
C TYR A 389 -14.45 0.62 14.61
N PHE A 390 -13.97 0.18 13.46
CA PHE A 390 -13.02 0.96 12.66
C PHE A 390 -13.64 2.28 12.18
N ASP A 391 -14.86 2.24 11.67
CA ASP A 391 -15.57 3.42 11.18
C ASP A 391 -15.84 4.44 12.31
N SER A 392 -16.19 3.96 13.51
CA SER A 392 -16.48 4.83 14.65
C SER A 392 -15.23 5.46 15.28
N VAL A 393 -14.05 4.84 15.12
CA VAL A 393 -12.79 5.36 15.70
C VAL A 393 -11.94 6.09 14.66
N PHE A 394 -11.75 5.49 13.49
CA PHE A 394 -10.87 6.05 12.44
C PHE A 394 -11.41 7.34 11.84
N GLY A 395 -12.71 7.39 11.52
CA GLY A 395 -13.36 8.55 10.91
C GLY A 395 -13.16 9.84 11.74
N PRO A 396 -13.53 9.85 13.04
CA PRO A 396 -13.34 11.03 13.90
C PRO A 396 -11.88 11.48 14.02
N ILE A 397 -10.89 10.55 14.04
CA ILE A 397 -9.48 10.91 14.09
C ILE A 397 -9.04 11.58 12.77
N MET A 398 -9.58 11.17 11.63
CA MET A 398 -9.20 11.74 10.34
C MET A 398 -9.79 13.14 10.09
N VAL A 399 -10.87 13.53 10.75
CA VAL A 399 -11.45 14.89 10.61
C VAL A 399 -10.42 15.99 10.92
N PRO A 400 -9.77 16.02 12.08
CA PRO A 400 -8.75 17.03 12.36
C PRO A 400 -7.50 16.88 11.46
N VAL A 401 -7.12 15.68 11.02
CA VAL A 401 -6.02 15.50 10.05
C VAL A 401 -6.30 16.25 8.76
N ILE A 402 -7.51 16.12 8.21
CA ILE A 402 -7.89 16.75 6.95
C ILE A 402 -8.11 18.26 7.12
N LEU A 403 -8.61 18.72 8.26
CA LEU A 403 -8.65 20.15 8.59
C LEU A 403 -7.23 20.75 8.57
N LEU A 404 -6.26 20.11 9.23
CA LEU A 404 -4.87 20.53 9.23
C LEU A 404 -4.22 20.45 7.85
N MET A 405 -4.62 19.49 7.00
CA MET A 405 -4.15 19.37 5.62
C MET A 405 -4.48 20.63 4.80
N GLY A 406 -5.65 21.22 4.98
CA GLY A 406 -6.01 22.49 4.33
C GLY A 406 -5.24 23.69 4.88
N ILE A 407 -5.08 23.78 6.20
CA ILE A 407 -4.41 24.91 6.86
C ILE A 407 -2.89 24.87 6.66
N GLY A 408 -2.27 23.71 6.78
CA GLY A 408 -0.82 23.55 6.84
C GLY A 408 -0.02 24.24 5.73
N PRO A 409 -0.42 24.18 4.44
CA PRO A 409 0.26 24.90 3.37
C PRO A 409 0.27 26.43 3.50
N LEU A 410 -0.71 27.00 4.19
CA LEU A 410 -0.88 28.44 4.39
C LEU A 410 -0.14 28.98 5.63
N VAL A 411 0.22 28.11 6.56
CA VAL A 411 0.92 28.48 7.80
C VAL A 411 2.41 28.74 7.53
N ARG A 412 2.96 29.78 8.17
CA ARG A 412 4.38 30.11 8.09
C ARG A 412 5.23 29.16 8.96
N TRP A 413 6.48 28.98 8.56
CA TRP A 413 7.49 28.32 9.39
C TRP A 413 7.90 29.22 10.55
N LYS A 414 8.25 28.64 11.70
CA LYS A 414 8.69 29.22 12.96
C LYS A 414 7.58 29.86 13.77
N ASP A 415 6.88 30.86 13.23
CA ASP A 415 5.86 31.65 13.91
C ASP A 415 4.74 32.04 12.95
N ALA A 416 3.51 31.90 13.38
CA ALA A 416 2.32 32.29 12.65
C ALA A 416 1.25 32.85 13.60
N LYS A 417 0.58 33.92 13.19
CA LYS A 417 -0.53 34.52 13.96
C LYS A 417 -1.84 33.85 13.56
N ILE A 418 -2.59 33.38 14.54
CA ILE A 418 -3.91 32.74 14.32
C ILE A 418 -4.83 33.70 13.57
N SER A 419 -4.85 34.98 13.93
CA SER A 419 -5.69 36.00 13.27
C SER A 419 -5.46 36.09 11.76
N ASP A 420 -4.20 35.94 11.33
CA ASP A 420 -3.85 35.98 9.90
C ASP A 420 -4.34 34.70 9.17
N ILE A 421 -4.23 33.56 9.84
CA ILE A 421 -4.71 32.28 9.29
C ILE A 421 -6.22 32.33 9.14
N VAL A 422 -6.94 32.71 10.21
CA VAL A 422 -8.41 32.80 10.19
C VAL A 422 -8.90 33.78 9.11
N LYS A 423 -8.30 34.98 9.00
CA LYS A 423 -8.68 35.96 7.97
C LYS A 423 -8.53 35.41 6.54
N ARG A 424 -7.50 34.59 6.29
CA ARG A 424 -7.24 34.04 4.95
C ARG A 424 -8.15 32.84 4.65
N THR A 425 -8.49 32.05 5.66
CA THR A 425 -9.20 30.78 5.47
C THR A 425 -10.68 30.86 5.78
N ALA A 426 -11.18 31.94 6.39
CA ALA A 426 -12.59 32.07 6.78
C ALA A 426 -13.54 31.92 5.59
N TRP A 427 -13.26 32.56 4.45
CA TRP A 427 -14.10 32.42 3.27
C TRP A 427 -14.05 30.99 2.70
N CYS A 428 -12.88 30.33 2.75
CA CYS A 428 -12.72 28.95 2.33
C CYS A 428 -13.61 28.03 3.17
N PHE A 429 -13.64 28.26 4.50
CA PHE A 429 -14.44 27.46 5.41
C PHE A 429 -15.95 27.67 5.19
N ILE A 430 -16.39 28.92 5.09
CA ILE A 430 -17.79 29.26 4.84
C ILE A 430 -18.26 28.66 3.51
N ALA A 431 -17.50 28.84 2.44
CA ALA A 431 -17.82 28.27 1.14
C ALA A 431 -17.85 26.73 1.17
N ALA A 432 -16.91 26.09 1.88
CA ALA A 432 -16.86 24.66 2.05
C ALA A 432 -18.10 24.12 2.80
N VAL A 433 -18.53 24.78 3.86
CA VAL A 433 -19.74 24.40 4.62
C VAL A 433 -20.99 24.52 3.75
N ILE A 434 -21.15 25.62 3.02
CA ILE A 434 -22.30 25.83 2.13
C ILE A 434 -22.37 24.76 1.04
N LEU A 435 -21.26 24.51 0.34
CA LEU A 435 -21.24 23.51 -0.74
C LEU A 435 -21.27 22.07 -0.20
N GLY A 436 -20.67 21.82 0.97
CA GLY A 436 -20.73 20.52 1.64
C GLY A 436 -22.15 20.15 2.06
N ALA A 437 -22.97 21.12 2.42
CA ALA A 437 -24.36 20.92 2.78
C ALA A 437 -25.29 20.72 1.56
N ALA A 438 -24.93 21.20 0.37
CA ALA A 438 -25.81 21.21 -0.79
C ALA A 438 -26.33 19.80 -1.17
N THR A 439 -25.43 18.82 -1.32
CA THR A 439 -25.81 17.45 -1.70
C THR A 439 -26.67 16.75 -0.63
N PRO A 440 -26.30 16.74 0.68
CA PRO A 440 -27.12 16.15 1.72
C PRO A 440 -28.50 16.80 1.86
N LEU A 441 -28.63 18.10 1.65
CA LEU A 441 -29.93 18.80 1.70
C LEU A 441 -30.86 18.40 0.56
N ILE A 442 -30.30 18.04 -0.62
CA ILE A 442 -31.10 17.68 -1.79
C ILE A 442 -31.44 16.18 -1.81
N LYS A 443 -30.47 15.31 -1.50
CA LYS A 443 -30.62 13.84 -1.65
C LYS A 443 -30.97 13.09 -0.36
N GLY A 444 -30.96 13.77 0.80
CA GLY A 444 -31.17 13.18 2.12
C GLY A 444 -29.97 13.41 3.04
N TRP A 445 -30.28 13.84 4.28
CA TRP A 445 -29.26 14.26 5.23
C TRP A 445 -28.46 13.10 5.79
N SER A 446 -27.13 13.23 5.69
CA SER A 446 -26.16 12.39 6.40
C SER A 446 -25.09 13.31 6.98
N THR A 447 -24.89 13.24 8.31
CA THR A 447 -23.91 14.07 8.99
C THR A 447 -22.48 13.72 8.57
N TRP A 448 -22.17 12.45 8.39
CA TRP A 448 -20.85 12.02 7.94
C TRP A 448 -20.55 12.45 6.49
N LEU A 449 -21.55 12.38 5.61
CA LEU A 449 -21.39 12.89 4.25
C LEU A 449 -21.21 14.41 4.24
N PHE A 450 -22.00 15.14 5.02
CA PHE A 450 -21.84 16.60 5.16
C PHE A 450 -20.42 16.95 5.62
N VAL A 451 -19.90 16.28 6.66
CA VAL A 451 -18.53 16.49 7.15
C VAL A 451 -17.51 16.15 6.05
N GLY A 452 -17.63 15.00 5.40
CA GLY A 452 -16.72 14.57 4.33
C GLY A 452 -16.68 15.54 3.14
N LEU A 453 -17.84 15.97 2.64
CA LEU A 453 -17.94 16.94 1.55
C LEU A 453 -17.40 18.32 1.96
N THR A 454 -17.70 18.76 3.19
CA THR A 454 -17.16 20.01 3.73
C THR A 454 -15.64 19.97 3.76
N LEU A 455 -15.04 18.89 4.25
CA LEU A 455 -13.59 18.71 4.29
C LEU A 455 -12.98 18.64 2.89
N SER A 456 -13.65 18.03 1.93
CA SER A 456 -13.18 17.96 0.54
C SER A 456 -13.16 19.34 -0.12
N TRP A 457 -14.25 20.11 0.01
CA TRP A 457 -14.33 21.49 -0.45
C TRP A 457 -13.32 22.39 0.29
N TRP A 458 -13.12 22.18 1.59
CA TRP A 458 -12.13 22.87 2.39
C TRP A 458 -10.71 22.70 1.82
N VAL A 459 -10.31 21.47 1.50
CA VAL A 459 -8.99 21.21 0.90
C VAL A 459 -8.88 21.88 -0.47
N LEU A 460 -9.92 21.86 -1.29
CA LEU A 460 -9.93 22.50 -2.60
C LEU A 460 -9.79 24.04 -2.49
N PHE A 461 -10.58 24.68 -1.63
CA PHE A 461 -10.53 26.15 -1.50
C PHE A 461 -9.23 26.63 -0.86
N THR A 462 -8.70 25.91 0.12
CA THR A 462 -7.39 26.22 0.69
C THR A 462 -6.25 25.97 -0.31
N PHE A 463 -6.38 24.98 -1.20
CA PHE A 463 -5.48 24.84 -2.35
C PHE A 463 -5.50 26.09 -3.26
N ILE A 464 -6.70 26.55 -3.63
CA ILE A 464 -6.86 27.76 -4.48
C ILE A 464 -6.24 28.99 -3.79
N GLU A 465 -6.50 29.17 -2.48
CA GLU A 465 -5.93 30.29 -1.73
C GLU A 465 -4.39 30.19 -1.63
N SER A 466 -3.86 28.99 -1.38
CA SER A 466 -2.42 28.74 -1.38
C SER A 466 -1.79 29.03 -2.76
N LEU A 467 -2.45 28.65 -3.84
CA LEU A 467 -2.01 28.97 -5.19
C LEU A 467 -1.98 30.48 -5.42
N ARG A 468 -3.09 31.17 -5.10
CA ARG A 468 -3.23 32.62 -5.21
C ARG A 468 -2.12 33.36 -4.48
N GLU A 469 -1.84 32.99 -3.22
CA GLU A 469 -0.77 33.61 -2.42
C GLU A 469 0.62 33.39 -3.01
N ASN A 470 0.91 32.16 -3.45
CA ASN A 470 2.24 31.83 -3.97
C ASN A 470 2.53 32.49 -5.32
N ILE A 471 1.52 32.71 -6.17
CA ILE A 471 1.72 33.37 -7.47
C ILE A 471 1.65 34.89 -7.41
N ARG A 472 1.10 35.47 -6.31
CA ARG A 472 0.90 36.92 -6.16
C ARG A 472 2.18 37.74 -6.34
N ASN A 473 3.29 37.22 -5.84
CA ASN A 473 4.57 37.90 -5.87
C ASN A 473 5.38 37.70 -7.16
N PHE A 474 4.89 36.89 -8.09
CA PHE A 474 5.58 36.69 -9.38
C PHE A 474 5.12 37.71 -10.41
N LYS A 475 6.06 38.26 -11.20
CA LYS A 475 5.77 39.09 -12.38
C LYS A 475 5.46 38.21 -13.60
N GLY A 476 4.53 38.63 -14.44
CA GLY A 476 4.16 37.96 -15.69
C GLY A 476 2.68 37.55 -15.75
N ASN A 477 2.29 36.87 -16.82
CA ASN A 477 0.94 36.33 -16.98
C ASN A 477 0.66 35.13 -16.05
N PHE A 478 -0.60 34.76 -15.90
CA PHE A 478 -1.04 33.71 -14.97
C PHE A 478 -0.31 32.37 -15.19
N PHE A 479 -0.25 31.87 -16.42
CA PHE A 479 0.41 30.61 -16.75
C PHE A 479 1.91 30.66 -16.46
N GLY A 480 2.60 31.75 -16.83
CA GLY A 480 4.03 31.92 -16.53
C GLY A 480 4.34 31.94 -15.03
N LYS A 481 3.43 32.43 -14.21
CA LYS A 481 3.56 32.40 -12.73
C LYS A 481 3.41 30.99 -12.17
N ILE A 482 2.44 30.22 -12.67
CA ILE A 482 2.17 28.84 -12.27
C ILE A 482 3.40 27.96 -12.48
N PHE A 483 4.06 28.05 -13.64
CA PHE A 483 5.25 27.26 -13.96
C PHE A 483 6.51 27.63 -13.12
N LYS A 484 6.50 28.76 -12.39
CA LYS A 484 7.58 29.12 -11.46
C LYS A 484 7.50 28.43 -10.12
N LEU A 485 6.37 27.82 -9.78
CA LEU A 485 6.21 27.06 -8.53
C LEU A 485 7.05 25.78 -8.55
N SER A 486 7.57 25.41 -7.38
CA SER A 486 8.43 24.23 -7.27
C SER A 486 7.62 22.94 -7.49
N ARG A 487 8.26 21.92 -8.05
CA ARG A 487 7.66 20.58 -8.20
C ARG A 487 7.19 20.00 -6.87
N SER A 488 7.92 20.25 -5.79
CA SER A 488 7.52 19.81 -4.45
C SER A 488 6.25 20.50 -3.95
N TRP A 489 5.99 21.75 -4.32
CA TRP A 489 4.75 22.43 -3.97
C TRP A 489 3.58 21.82 -4.75
N TRP A 490 3.73 21.70 -6.06
CA TRP A 490 2.72 21.06 -6.91
C TRP A 490 2.40 19.64 -6.47
N GLY A 491 3.44 18.84 -6.25
CA GLY A 491 3.27 17.45 -5.84
C GLY A 491 2.53 17.31 -4.52
N MET A 492 2.85 18.14 -3.51
CA MET A 492 2.12 18.17 -2.24
C MET A 492 0.65 18.53 -2.44
N MET A 493 0.38 19.59 -3.21
CA MET A 493 -0.98 20.10 -3.39
C MET A 493 -1.85 19.11 -4.18
N ILE A 494 -1.29 18.49 -5.23
CA ILE A 494 -1.99 17.46 -6.02
C ILE A 494 -2.26 16.22 -5.16
N ALA A 495 -1.30 15.79 -4.32
CA ALA A 495 -1.52 14.65 -3.44
C ALA A 495 -2.65 14.92 -2.42
N HIS A 496 -2.70 16.11 -1.83
CA HIS A 496 -3.77 16.50 -0.92
C HIS A 496 -5.14 16.59 -1.64
N LEU A 497 -5.17 17.08 -2.88
CA LEU A 497 -6.39 17.09 -3.69
C LEU A 497 -6.88 15.66 -3.98
N GLY A 498 -5.96 14.70 -4.18
CA GLY A 498 -6.31 13.29 -4.34
C GLY A 498 -7.04 12.73 -3.12
N VAL A 499 -6.61 13.10 -1.90
CA VAL A 499 -7.33 12.73 -0.66
C VAL A 499 -8.76 13.28 -0.66
N ALA A 500 -8.92 14.56 -1.04
CA ALA A 500 -10.25 15.17 -1.11
C ALA A 500 -11.18 14.45 -2.11
N VAL A 501 -10.65 14.04 -3.27
CA VAL A 501 -11.40 13.25 -4.27
C VAL A 501 -11.80 11.88 -3.72
N SER A 502 -10.90 11.16 -3.04
CA SER A 502 -11.24 9.88 -2.41
C SER A 502 -12.33 10.04 -1.34
N ILE A 503 -12.29 11.11 -0.53
CA ILE A 503 -13.29 11.37 0.50
C ILE A 503 -14.68 11.59 -0.11
N VAL A 504 -14.77 12.29 -1.25
CA VAL A 504 -16.05 12.42 -1.98
C VAL A 504 -16.57 11.05 -2.37
N GLY A 505 -15.73 10.20 -2.99
CA GLY A 505 -16.11 8.84 -3.37
C GLY A 505 -16.60 8.01 -2.18
N ILE A 506 -15.81 7.98 -1.10
CA ILE A 506 -16.16 7.25 0.14
C ILE A 506 -17.48 7.75 0.71
N GLY A 507 -17.63 9.06 0.88
CA GLY A 507 -18.83 9.65 1.48
C GLY A 507 -20.10 9.38 0.65
N MET A 508 -20.00 9.51 -0.67
CA MET A 508 -21.13 9.29 -1.58
C MET A 508 -21.55 7.82 -1.62
N VAL A 509 -20.60 6.88 -1.78
CA VAL A 509 -20.92 5.46 -1.85
C VAL A 509 -21.41 4.92 -0.51
N MET A 510 -20.84 5.32 0.62
CA MET A 510 -21.27 4.88 1.95
C MET A 510 -22.66 5.41 2.34
N THR A 511 -23.09 6.53 1.75
CA THR A 511 -24.38 7.15 2.11
C THR A 511 -25.50 6.81 1.15
N TYR A 512 -25.23 6.76 -0.15
CA TYR A 512 -26.26 6.66 -1.18
C TYR A 512 -26.18 5.40 -2.04
N SER A 513 -25.32 4.44 -1.70
CA SER A 513 -25.34 3.13 -2.36
C SER A 513 -26.66 2.43 -2.09
N LEU A 514 -27.26 1.89 -3.14
CA LEU A 514 -28.47 1.10 -3.06
C LEU A 514 -28.18 -0.34 -3.51
N GLU A 515 -28.79 -1.28 -2.82
CA GLU A 515 -28.62 -2.71 -3.03
C GLU A 515 -29.99 -3.40 -3.07
N ARG A 516 -30.12 -4.38 -3.96
CA ARG A 516 -31.25 -5.32 -4.00
C ARG A 516 -30.75 -6.73 -4.19
N ASP A 517 -31.01 -7.57 -3.20
CA ASP A 517 -30.84 -9.02 -3.26
C ASP A 517 -32.19 -9.65 -3.59
N VAL A 518 -32.30 -10.25 -4.76
CA VAL A 518 -33.57 -10.79 -5.28
C VAL A 518 -33.34 -12.12 -6.00
N THR A 519 -34.37 -12.95 -6.02
CA THR A 519 -34.41 -14.12 -6.91
C THR A 519 -35.14 -13.74 -8.20
N MET A 520 -34.49 -13.96 -9.35
CA MET A 520 -35.02 -13.56 -10.66
C MET A 520 -34.98 -14.73 -11.65
N THR A 521 -35.96 -14.75 -12.53
CA THR A 521 -35.98 -15.58 -13.74
C THR A 521 -35.90 -14.68 -14.98
N PRO A 522 -35.45 -15.17 -16.14
CA PRO A 522 -35.48 -14.40 -17.38
C PRO A 522 -36.86 -13.82 -17.64
N GLY A 523 -36.91 -12.55 -18.04
CA GLY A 523 -38.13 -11.76 -18.21
C GLY A 523 -38.48 -10.85 -17.02
N HIS A 524 -37.94 -11.10 -15.82
CA HIS A 524 -38.21 -10.25 -14.65
C HIS A 524 -37.31 -9.00 -14.64
N GLU A 525 -37.82 -7.97 -13.98
CA GLU A 525 -37.18 -6.68 -13.84
C GLU A 525 -37.18 -6.24 -12.36
N VAL A 526 -36.10 -5.59 -11.92
CA VAL A 526 -35.94 -5.02 -10.57
C VAL A 526 -35.47 -3.59 -10.66
N ASN A 527 -36.07 -2.71 -9.90
CA ASN A 527 -35.63 -1.31 -9.77
C ASN A 527 -34.64 -1.15 -8.61
N VAL A 528 -33.53 -0.48 -8.89
CA VAL A 528 -32.50 -0.09 -7.90
C VAL A 528 -32.13 1.37 -8.13
N GLY A 529 -32.63 2.25 -7.27
CA GLY A 529 -32.42 3.69 -7.42
C GLY A 529 -33.06 4.28 -8.66
N SER A 530 -32.26 4.85 -9.54
CA SER A 530 -32.70 5.39 -10.83
C SER A 530 -32.65 4.38 -11.97
N TYR A 531 -32.20 3.16 -11.70
CA TYR A 531 -31.95 2.14 -12.71
C TYR A 531 -32.93 0.98 -12.61
N ASP A 532 -33.39 0.51 -13.78
CA ASP A 532 -34.18 -0.71 -13.93
C ASP A 532 -33.29 -1.80 -14.54
N PHE A 533 -33.17 -2.92 -13.84
CA PHE A 533 -32.37 -4.08 -14.24
C PHE A 533 -33.31 -5.17 -14.75
N LYS A 534 -33.35 -5.37 -16.04
CA LYS A 534 -34.15 -6.42 -16.69
C LYS A 534 -33.28 -7.63 -16.99
N PHE A 535 -33.61 -8.77 -16.40
CA PHE A 535 -32.97 -10.03 -16.66
C PHE A 535 -33.53 -10.61 -17.97
N GLU A 536 -32.78 -10.58 -19.08
CA GLU A 536 -33.29 -10.98 -20.38
C GLU A 536 -33.14 -12.47 -20.63
N ASP A 537 -31.93 -13.04 -20.41
CA ASP A 537 -31.61 -14.42 -20.76
C ASP A 537 -30.46 -14.98 -19.93
N VAL A 538 -30.25 -16.31 -20.00
CA VAL A 538 -29.08 -17.02 -19.46
C VAL A 538 -28.46 -17.88 -20.56
N LYS A 539 -27.26 -17.55 -20.97
CA LYS A 539 -26.45 -18.37 -21.87
C LYS A 539 -25.70 -19.41 -21.05
N ARG A 540 -26.06 -20.65 -21.21
CA ARG A 540 -25.49 -21.77 -20.44
C ARG A 540 -24.28 -22.41 -21.13
N GLY A 541 -23.33 -22.91 -20.33
CA GLY A 541 -22.25 -23.75 -20.79
C GLY A 541 -21.21 -23.02 -21.64
N ILE A 542 -21.03 -21.71 -21.46
CA ILE A 542 -19.96 -20.95 -22.12
C ILE A 542 -18.62 -21.50 -21.67
N ARG A 543 -17.81 -21.94 -22.61
CA ARG A 543 -16.51 -22.55 -22.33
C ARG A 543 -15.41 -21.47 -22.29
N GLY A 544 -14.81 -21.29 -21.12
CA GLY A 544 -13.58 -20.55 -20.92
C GLY A 544 -12.32 -21.45 -21.06
N PRO A 545 -11.12 -20.89 -20.82
CA PRO A 545 -9.86 -21.64 -20.95
C PRO A 545 -9.80 -22.90 -20.07
N ASN A 546 -10.24 -22.79 -18.79
CA ASN A 546 -10.19 -23.85 -17.78
C ASN A 546 -11.46 -23.90 -16.92
N TYR A 547 -12.58 -23.31 -17.41
CA TYR A 547 -13.88 -23.31 -16.74
C TYR A 547 -15.04 -23.42 -17.74
N ILE A 548 -16.22 -23.73 -17.20
CA ILE A 548 -17.52 -23.54 -17.88
C ILE A 548 -18.30 -22.50 -17.08
N ALA A 549 -19.01 -21.62 -17.77
CA ALA A 549 -19.79 -20.55 -17.16
C ALA A 549 -21.24 -20.56 -17.64
N ASP A 550 -22.14 -20.19 -16.74
CA ASP A 550 -23.46 -19.67 -17.08
C ASP A 550 -23.43 -18.16 -17.00
N GLU A 551 -23.82 -17.48 -18.08
CA GLU A 551 -23.77 -16.03 -18.24
C GLU A 551 -25.19 -15.47 -18.28
N GLY A 552 -25.54 -14.63 -17.29
CA GLY A 552 -26.77 -13.86 -17.31
C GLY A 552 -26.64 -12.64 -18.23
N VAL A 553 -27.71 -12.29 -18.92
CA VAL A 553 -27.81 -11.06 -19.72
C VAL A 553 -28.78 -10.11 -19.04
N PHE A 554 -28.26 -8.98 -18.55
CA PHE A 554 -29.02 -7.94 -17.87
C PHE A 554 -28.99 -6.66 -18.67
N LYS A 555 -30.16 -6.18 -19.07
CA LYS A 555 -30.31 -4.87 -19.68
C LYS A 555 -30.62 -3.85 -18.60
N VAL A 556 -29.78 -2.82 -18.50
CA VAL A 556 -29.97 -1.73 -17.51
C VAL A 556 -30.47 -0.49 -18.22
N THR A 557 -31.56 0.06 -17.72
CA THR A 557 -32.14 1.30 -18.26
C THR A 557 -32.25 2.36 -17.17
N GLU A 558 -32.14 3.63 -17.56
CA GLU A 558 -32.39 4.80 -16.74
C GLU A 558 -33.38 5.69 -17.46
N ASN A 559 -34.51 5.97 -16.83
CA ASN A 559 -35.62 6.74 -17.43
C ASN A 559 -36.06 6.19 -18.82
N GLY A 560 -36.07 4.86 -18.97
CA GLY A 560 -36.47 4.16 -20.19
C GLY A 560 -35.39 4.15 -21.30
N LYS A 561 -34.23 4.72 -21.07
CA LYS A 561 -33.07 4.63 -21.98
C LYS A 561 -32.09 3.58 -21.52
N GLU A 562 -31.62 2.75 -22.43
CA GLU A 562 -30.58 1.79 -22.14
C GLU A 562 -29.25 2.51 -21.84
N VAL A 563 -28.67 2.19 -20.68
CA VAL A 563 -27.36 2.72 -20.23
C VAL A 563 -26.27 1.67 -20.25
N ALA A 564 -26.62 0.39 -20.08
CA ALA A 564 -25.65 -0.71 -20.12
C ALA A 564 -26.34 -2.05 -20.39
N THR A 565 -25.59 -2.98 -20.98
CA THR A 565 -25.90 -4.42 -20.96
C THR A 565 -24.82 -5.10 -20.15
N LEU A 566 -25.19 -5.76 -19.05
CA LEU A 566 -24.29 -6.40 -18.09
C LEU A 566 -24.39 -7.93 -18.22
N THR A 567 -23.24 -8.60 -18.20
CA THR A 567 -23.13 -10.06 -18.39
C THR A 567 -22.37 -10.71 -17.24
N PRO A 568 -22.96 -10.79 -16.02
CA PRO A 568 -22.34 -11.52 -14.92
C PRO A 568 -22.27 -13.01 -15.21
N GLN A 569 -21.23 -13.68 -14.71
CA GLN A 569 -21.01 -15.10 -14.93
C GLN A 569 -20.96 -15.88 -13.63
N LYS A 570 -21.51 -17.10 -13.66
CA LYS A 570 -21.25 -18.12 -12.66
C LYS A 570 -20.32 -19.17 -13.29
N ARG A 571 -19.05 -19.16 -12.87
CA ARG A 571 -17.99 -20.01 -13.40
C ARG A 571 -17.83 -21.27 -12.56
N LYS A 572 -17.57 -22.39 -13.20
CA LYS A 572 -17.18 -23.66 -12.58
C LYS A 572 -15.87 -24.13 -13.20
N TYR A 573 -14.82 -24.14 -12.39
CA TYR A 573 -13.48 -24.52 -12.84
C TYR A 573 -13.34 -26.03 -12.93
N PHE A 574 -12.65 -26.55 -13.96
CA PHE A 574 -12.54 -28.00 -14.20
C PHE A 574 -11.75 -28.72 -13.11
N SER A 575 -10.70 -28.06 -12.58
CA SER A 575 -9.77 -28.60 -11.60
C SER A 575 -10.28 -28.57 -10.16
N SER A 576 -10.98 -27.49 -9.76
CA SER A 576 -11.34 -27.25 -8.36
C SER A 576 -12.79 -27.58 -8.02
N GLN A 577 -13.67 -27.73 -9.02
CA GLN A 577 -15.14 -27.85 -8.85
C GLN A 577 -15.76 -26.67 -8.06
N MET A 578 -14.99 -25.66 -7.72
CA MET A 578 -15.43 -24.52 -6.93
C MET A 578 -16.19 -23.55 -7.83
N PRO A 579 -17.44 -23.19 -7.50
CA PRO A 579 -18.17 -22.20 -8.25
C PRO A 579 -17.63 -20.79 -7.89
N MET A 580 -17.41 -19.96 -8.91
CA MET A 580 -17.00 -18.57 -8.76
C MET A 580 -18.04 -17.65 -9.36
N THR A 581 -18.35 -16.56 -8.69
CA THR A 581 -19.26 -15.52 -9.18
C THR A 581 -18.44 -14.36 -9.71
N GLU A 582 -18.59 -14.06 -11.00
CA GLU A 582 -17.97 -12.91 -11.65
C GLU A 582 -19.03 -11.83 -11.84
N ALA A 583 -18.80 -10.69 -11.25
CA ALA A 583 -19.72 -9.57 -11.38
C ALA A 583 -19.55 -8.85 -12.72
N ALA A 584 -20.61 -8.25 -13.21
CA ALA A 584 -20.57 -7.33 -14.34
C ALA A 584 -20.82 -5.90 -13.87
N ILE A 585 -19.98 -4.97 -14.30
CA ILE A 585 -19.96 -3.58 -13.85
C ILE A 585 -19.88 -2.67 -15.07
N SER A 586 -20.75 -1.65 -15.09
CA SER A 586 -20.62 -0.53 -16.01
C SER A 586 -20.31 0.73 -15.23
N SER A 587 -19.10 1.28 -15.43
CA SER A 587 -18.59 2.43 -14.71
C SER A 587 -18.82 3.73 -15.47
N SER A 588 -19.25 4.76 -14.74
CA SER A 588 -19.37 6.13 -15.22
C SER A 588 -18.68 7.12 -14.26
N ILE A 589 -18.62 8.40 -14.63
CA ILE A 589 -18.08 9.44 -13.74
C ILE A 589 -18.97 9.63 -12.50
N THR A 590 -20.26 9.40 -12.63
CA THR A 590 -21.26 9.61 -11.57
C THR A 590 -21.47 8.38 -10.68
N GLY A 591 -21.01 7.21 -11.10
CA GLY A 591 -21.15 5.96 -10.33
C GLY A 591 -21.12 4.73 -11.21
N ASP A 592 -21.23 3.58 -10.55
CA ASP A 592 -21.27 2.27 -11.18
C ASP A 592 -22.65 1.62 -11.02
N VAL A 593 -23.12 1.00 -12.09
CA VAL A 593 -24.16 -0.01 -12.03
C VAL A 593 -23.50 -1.39 -12.03
N TYR A 594 -23.89 -2.23 -11.09
CA TYR A 594 -23.21 -3.48 -10.79
C TYR A 594 -24.24 -4.59 -10.64
N VAL A 595 -24.00 -5.76 -11.23
CA VAL A 595 -24.80 -6.95 -11.03
C VAL A 595 -23.92 -8.18 -10.83
N SER A 596 -24.27 -9.01 -9.86
CA SER A 596 -23.70 -10.35 -9.69
C SER A 596 -24.78 -11.41 -9.70
N MET A 597 -24.46 -12.57 -10.27
CA MET A 597 -25.37 -13.72 -10.39
C MET A 597 -24.82 -14.87 -9.56
N GLY A 598 -25.52 -15.21 -8.49
CA GLY A 598 -25.18 -16.28 -7.55
C GLY A 598 -25.66 -17.66 -8.00
N ASP A 599 -26.06 -18.50 -7.05
CA ASP A 599 -26.50 -19.85 -7.31
C ASP A 599 -27.95 -19.89 -7.82
N GLN A 600 -28.29 -20.93 -8.58
CA GLN A 600 -29.63 -21.19 -9.02
C GLN A 600 -30.43 -21.83 -7.88
N THR A 601 -31.64 -21.36 -7.61
CA THR A 601 -32.57 -21.94 -6.64
C THR A 601 -33.17 -23.24 -7.16
N VAL A 602 -33.81 -24.00 -6.27
CA VAL A 602 -34.49 -25.27 -6.63
C VAL A 602 -35.58 -25.05 -7.68
N ASP A 603 -36.22 -23.89 -7.66
CA ASP A 603 -37.30 -23.51 -8.59
C ASP A 603 -36.79 -22.97 -9.94
N GLY A 604 -35.47 -23.00 -10.14
CA GLY A 604 -34.83 -22.54 -11.38
C GLY A 604 -34.59 -21.03 -11.49
N ALA A 605 -34.93 -20.24 -10.48
CA ALA A 605 -34.58 -18.83 -10.40
C ALA A 605 -33.12 -18.65 -9.99
N TRP A 606 -32.55 -17.49 -10.30
CA TRP A 606 -31.18 -17.13 -9.93
C TRP A 606 -31.16 -16.13 -8.79
N VAL A 607 -30.26 -16.29 -7.84
CA VAL A 607 -29.98 -15.25 -6.84
C VAL A 607 -29.20 -14.14 -7.54
N VAL A 608 -29.79 -12.95 -7.58
CA VAL A 608 -29.20 -11.79 -8.24
C VAL A 608 -29.02 -10.68 -7.23
N ARG A 609 -27.86 -10.08 -7.26
CA ARG A 609 -27.53 -8.89 -6.45
C ARG A 609 -27.23 -7.74 -7.37
N ALA A 610 -28.04 -6.69 -7.31
CA ALA A 610 -27.90 -5.50 -8.14
C ALA A 610 -27.62 -4.26 -7.28
N TYR A 611 -26.71 -3.41 -7.74
CA TYR A 611 -26.29 -2.20 -7.03
C TYR A 611 -26.32 -0.95 -7.92
N ASP A 612 -26.66 0.17 -7.30
CA ASP A 612 -26.31 1.53 -7.71
C ASP A 612 -25.24 2.06 -6.74
N LYS A 613 -24.02 2.32 -7.24
CA LYS A 613 -22.83 2.73 -6.45
C LYS A 613 -22.38 4.13 -6.87
N PRO A 614 -22.98 5.21 -6.33
CA PRO A 614 -22.65 6.56 -6.74
C PRO A 614 -21.21 6.94 -6.36
N PHE A 615 -20.47 7.48 -7.32
CA PHE A 615 -19.10 8.01 -7.19
C PHE A 615 -18.06 7.02 -6.65
N VAL A 616 -18.30 5.72 -6.67
CA VAL A 616 -17.36 4.72 -6.13
C VAL A 616 -15.98 4.78 -6.80
N THR A 617 -15.91 5.03 -8.11
CA THR A 617 -14.66 5.16 -8.87
C THR A 617 -13.77 6.30 -8.40
N TRP A 618 -14.35 7.33 -7.75
CA TRP A 618 -13.59 8.48 -7.22
C TRP A 618 -12.64 8.07 -6.08
N ILE A 619 -12.91 6.96 -5.39
CA ILE A 619 -12.01 6.40 -4.39
C ILE A 619 -10.65 6.12 -5.02
N TRP A 620 -10.64 5.39 -6.14
CA TRP A 620 -9.40 4.99 -6.84
C TRP A 620 -8.80 6.12 -7.66
N TRP A 621 -9.60 6.97 -8.31
CA TRP A 621 -9.10 8.18 -8.96
C TRP A 621 -8.37 9.09 -7.97
N GLY A 622 -8.88 9.26 -6.76
CA GLY A 622 -8.21 10.03 -5.73
C GLY A 622 -6.84 9.45 -5.35
N THR A 623 -6.71 8.12 -5.23
CA THR A 623 -5.43 7.47 -4.93
C THR A 623 -4.42 7.58 -6.09
N LEU A 624 -4.88 7.53 -7.33
CA LEU A 624 -4.04 7.79 -8.50
C LEU A 624 -3.52 9.25 -8.50
N ILE A 625 -4.39 10.21 -8.19
CA ILE A 625 -4.01 11.64 -8.05
C ILE A 625 -2.99 11.81 -6.91
N MET A 626 -3.19 11.15 -5.75
CA MET A 626 -2.23 11.15 -4.64
C MET A 626 -0.86 10.66 -5.08
N SER A 627 -0.81 9.51 -5.74
CA SER A 627 0.41 8.87 -6.24
C SER A 627 1.13 9.74 -7.26
N PHE A 628 0.38 10.34 -8.19
CA PHE A 628 0.92 11.27 -9.19
C PHE A 628 1.50 12.54 -8.52
N GLY A 629 0.82 13.10 -7.53
CA GLY A 629 1.34 14.22 -6.74
C GLY A 629 2.67 13.87 -6.04
N ALA A 630 2.74 12.72 -5.37
CA ALA A 630 3.96 12.26 -4.73
C ALA A 630 5.10 12.03 -5.74
N PHE A 631 4.79 11.50 -6.93
CA PHE A 631 5.76 11.32 -8.01
C PHE A 631 6.33 12.67 -8.49
N ILE A 632 5.49 13.69 -8.70
CA ILE A 632 5.96 15.05 -9.03
C ILE A 632 6.88 15.60 -7.93
N ALA A 633 6.51 15.42 -6.66
CA ALA A 633 7.32 15.87 -5.53
C ALA A 633 8.69 15.18 -5.47
N MET A 634 8.75 13.88 -5.77
CA MET A 634 9.98 13.08 -5.82
C MET A 634 10.93 13.55 -6.92
N LEU A 635 10.40 14.07 -8.03
CA LEU A 635 11.18 14.61 -9.16
C LEU A 635 11.74 16.02 -8.92
N ASP A 636 11.62 16.59 -7.72
CA ASP A 636 12.12 17.95 -7.43
C ASP A 636 13.64 18.05 -7.62
N LYS A 637 14.08 19.14 -8.26
CA LYS A 637 15.49 19.39 -8.61
C LYS A 637 16.43 19.37 -7.40
N ARG A 638 15.94 19.71 -6.18
CA ARG A 638 16.74 19.75 -4.95
C ARG A 638 17.34 18.38 -4.57
N TYR A 639 16.73 17.28 -5.00
CA TYR A 639 17.27 15.94 -4.77
C TYR A 639 18.38 15.55 -5.74
N ARG A 640 18.52 16.30 -6.87
CA ARG A 640 19.49 16.04 -7.96
C ARG A 640 20.68 16.99 -7.92
N THR A 641 20.57 18.19 -7.32
CA THR A 641 21.65 19.21 -7.33
C THR A 641 22.59 19.05 -6.15
N ARG A 642 23.93 19.08 -6.42
CA ARG A 642 24.95 19.32 -5.40
C ARG A 642 24.73 20.73 -4.85
N ARG A 643 24.37 20.89 -3.57
CA ARG A 643 24.61 22.15 -2.87
C ARG A 643 26.14 22.27 -2.76
N ARG A 644 26.76 23.21 -3.46
CA ARG A 644 28.16 23.61 -3.20
C ARG A 644 28.22 23.94 -1.71
N VAL A 645 28.91 23.12 -0.94
CA VAL A 645 29.35 23.51 0.39
C VAL A 645 30.30 24.66 0.12
N ARG A 646 29.85 25.89 0.39
CA ARG A 646 30.77 27.03 0.54
C ARG A 646 31.66 26.62 1.70
N SER A 647 32.89 26.28 1.39
CA SER A 647 33.96 26.19 2.37
C SER A 647 34.03 27.53 3.08
N ALA A 648 33.57 27.56 4.32
CA ALA A 648 34.01 28.56 5.28
C ALA A 648 35.46 28.19 5.66
N GLN A 649 36.38 28.50 4.78
CA GLN A 649 37.80 28.60 5.04
C GLN A 649 38.18 29.94 4.42
N ALA A 650 38.23 30.96 5.27
CA ALA A 650 38.99 32.17 5.24
C ALA A 650 38.28 33.23 6.10
N GLU A 651 38.50 33.22 7.37
CA GLU A 651 38.93 34.36 8.22
C GLU A 651 39.25 33.82 9.63
#